data_1f2a79e5604ccde12af423636e140459
#
_entry.id   1f2a79e5604ccde12af423636e140459
#
_cell.length_a   1.000
_cell.length_b   1.000
_cell.length_c   1.000
_cell.angle_alpha   90.00
_cell.angle_beta   90.00
_cell.angle_gamma   90.00
#
_symmetry.space_group_name_H-M   'P 1'
#
loop_
_entity.id
_entity.type
_entity.pdbx_description
1 polymer ?
#
loop_
_entity_poly.entity_id
_entity_poly.type
_entity_poly.pdbx_seq_one_letter_code
_entity_poly.pdbx_strand_id
1 'polypeptide(L)'
;MNIRLTDFFKRYLLAISVLTIFYGFAQTQENPHSPKILGKLASYAMKHSPEKVYVHTDKSIYTNGETIWYKVYLVDGILHKKSEKSEVIYVELWNQDDTLIIRQKLIADGLGAQGSIKIPIDVENGNFLIRAYTKYMLNEEEPALFQKEIPIYAQEFGDYTNSDLVYENETGDYSSASKKSIAKDHDPVVHFFPEGGHLVEGLTSVMGIKATDQEGNGLALEGTIQDGEGNTVGFFKSYEAGLGKVTFAPEAGKDYKAVAIYAGKEYRFALPEALPKGYVLSIRNNGEHLVVNVTTNKNEGLEGTLLIGHFRGDLFFERLAKAEDGTSYSVKLNTDRLLNGVVHFTLFTTSGKPVCERLVFIDHPRNMIELAVSSNSRAYGPREMVTVDISALDTNGTQLKGDFSLSVVTGSNQLPQHMANTNIKSWLLLNSDLGNSVEDASYFFENDTRERKYALDALMLTHGWRRFVWNSFLDDIQGSKITYIPEKATGTLIEGFTALTGNPKAPRAAKVSLRIPELNIIEEKSTNDQGRFSFGPYELNDGTETYLEIVNIETKSRKKKEDISVYMDDERSLPEVKRTKKIPIKRKAKDSKDEGSATDTSERMKNVQEYLTKAYRKKSAEFSYDPAITQLEEVEISAPMKTRTEERIEEIESKTFHGNATIRLFADSTGTSGLSAIDLIGQAPGVTIGGRKKPEQTVTIRGLRGYDSFVATDTTPLFFVDGGEVNLEYIQHMDASEILYVDVLRGIEASIYGLRGFNGVIVIATKSQLFKGNVQNNVPEYSETLIPGFYRRREFFSPDYSFERPDQKRLDYRTTLFWKPNIKIEDSRQPPIRFYTGDTTGTFLVKVEGITRDGRVAMGQYTFEVSN
;
A
#
# COMPACT_ATOMS: atom_id res chain seq x y z
N MET A 1 -3.39 -36.15 -12.03
CA MET A 1 -2.49 -34.99 -12.27
C MET A 1 -1.75 -35.16 -13.62
N ASN A 2 -2.43 -35.44 -14.74
CA ASN A 2 -1.82 -35.71 -16.06
C ASN A 2 -2.69 -35.33 -17.26
N ILE A 3 -3.62 -34.35 -17.12
CA ILE A 3 -4.52 -33.99 -18.22
C ILE A 3 -4.42 -32.50 -18.65
N ARG A 4 -3.66 -31.66 -17.94
CA ARG A 4 -3.54 -30.23 -18.29
C ARG A 4 -2.29 -29.83 -19.10
N LEU A 5 -1.33 -30.71 -19.25
CA LEU A 5 -0.15 -30.42 -20.08
C LEU A 5 -0.40 -30.67 -21.60
N THR A 6 -1.33 -31.52 -21.94
CA THR A 6 -1.60 -31.91 -23.34
C THR A 6 -2.37 -30.84 -24.12
N ASP A 7 -3.21 -30.02 -23.46
CA ASP A 7 -3.98 -28.97 -24.16
C ASP A 7 -3.13 -27.70 -24.40
N PHE A 8 -2.17 -27.45 -23.53
CA PHE A 8 -1.22 -26.35 -23.72
C PHE A 8 -0.27 -26.66 -24.89
N PHE A 9 0.27 -27.88 -24.95
CA PHE A 9 1.12 -28.32 -26.05
C PHE A 9 0.38 -28.42 -27.41
N LYS A 10 -0.89 -28.81 -27.41
CA LYS A 10 -1.68 -28.87 -28.65
C LYS A 10 -1.94 -27.46 -29.24
N ARG A 11 -2.14 -26.45 -28.43
CA ARG A 11 -2.29 -25.06 -28.91
C ARG A 11 -0.97 -24.48 -29.44
N TYR A 12 0.17 -24.83 -28.83
CA TYR A 12 1.49 -24.45 -29.31
C TYR A 12 1.91 -25.20 -30.58
N LEU A 13 1.59 -26.48 -30.70
CA LEU A 13 1.86 -27.25 -31.91
C LEU A 13 0.98 -26.80 -33.09
N LEU A 14 -0.27 -26.37 -32.84
CA LEU A 14 -1.12 -25.80 -33.88
C LEU A 14 -0.60 -24.43 -34.36
N ALA A 15 -0.05 -23.60 -33.47
CA ALA A 15 0.59 -22.34 -33.83
C ALA A 15 1.87 -22.54 -34.66
N ILE A 16 2.65 -23.58 -34.35
CA ILE A 16 3.88 -23.92 -35.09
C ILE A 16 3.55 -24.56 -36.44
N SER A 17 2.48 -25.37 -36.55
CA SER A 17 2.09 -26.00 -37.81
C SER A 17 1.43 -25.03 -38.79
N VAL A 18 0.86 -23.91 -38.32
CA VAL A 18 0.37 -22.81 -39.18
C VAL A 18 1.53 -21.96 -39.70
N LEU A 19 2.64 -21.88 -38.96
CA LEU A 19 3.84 -21.16 -39.42
C LEU A 19 4.62 -21.89 -40.56
N THR A 20 4.43 -23.21 -40.70
CA THR A 20 5.20 -23.99 -41.72
C THR A 20 4.45 -24.20 -43.05
N ILE A 21 3.16 -23.79 -43.17
CA ILE A 21 2.38 -23.96 -44.42
C ILE A 21 2.42 -22.72 -45.34
N PHE A 22 3.00 -21.58 -44.89
CA PHE A 22 3.12 -20.36 -45.71
C PHE A 22 4.54 -20.10 -46.25
N TYR A 23 5.41 -21.14 -46.42
CA TYR A 23 6.60 -20.98 -47.26
C TYR A 23 6.31 -21.30 -48.72
N GLY A 24 5.60 -20.41 -49.32
CA GLY A 24 5.28 -20.41 -50.78
C GLY A 24 5.38 -19.03 -51.39
N PHE A 25 6.54 -18.64 -51.87
CA PHE A 25 6.83 -17.64 -52.92
C PHE A 25 6.00 -16.33 -52.88
N ALA A 26 6.38 -15.43 -52.02
CA ALA A 26 6.50 -14.00 -52.35
C ALA A 26 7.81 -13.52 -51.67
N GLN A 27 8.71 -12.91 -52.40
CA GLN A 27 9.78 -12.09 -51.82
C GLN A 27 9.07 -10.88 -51.16
N THR A 28 8.50 -11.08 -50.00
CA THR A 28 8.11 -9.95 -49.12
C THR A 28 9.40 -9.38 -48.60
N GLN A 29 9.65 -8.14 -48.94
CA GLN A 29 10.77 -7.39 -48.40
C GLN A 29 10.55 -7.28 -46.87
N GLU A 30 11.16 -8.22 -46.16
CA GLU A 30 11.02 -8.31 -44.70
C GLU A 30 11.77 -7.12 -44.09
N ASN A 31 11.14 -6.40 -43.14
CA ASN A 31 11.87 -5.47 -42.32
C ASN A 31 12.86 -6.28 -41.44
N PRO A 32 14.17 -6.14 -41.65
CA PRO A 32 15.19 -6.99 -41.00
C PRO A 32 15.19 -6.81 -39.48
N HIS A 33 14.58 -5.76 -38.95
CA HIS A 33 14.46 -5.46 -37.53
C HIS A 33 13.16 -5.98 -36.88
N SER A 34 12.16 -6.35 -37.69
CA SER A 34 10.86 -6.85 -37.19
C SER A 34 11.01 -8.04 -36.23
N PRO A 35 11.78 -9.10 -36.53
CA PRO A 35 11.93 -10.23 -35.60
C PRO A 35 12.56 -9.82 -34.25
N LYS A 36 13.49 -8.89 -34.26
CA LYS A 36 14.10 -8.35 -33.03
C LYS A 36 13.09 -7.57 -32.20
N ILE A 37 12.32 -6.66 -32.82
CA ILE A 37 11.32 -5.84 -32.15
C ILE A 37 10.22 -6.71 -31.55
N LEU A 38 9.64 -7.61 -32.35
CA LEU A 38 8.57 -8.50 -31.92
C LEU A 38 9.03 -9.51 -30.86
N GLY A 39 10.23 -10.09 -31.05
CA GLY A 39 10.84 -11.02 -30.09
C GLY A 39 11.10 -10.38 -28.73
N LYS A 40 11.55 -9.12 -28.69
CA LYS A 40 11.73 -8.40 -27.43
C LYS A 40 10.40 -8.08 -26.76
N LEU A 41 9.39 -7.63 -27.54
CA LEU A 41 8.06 -7.35 -27.00
C LEU A 41 7.42 -8.62 -26.40
N ALA A 42 7.48 -9.73 -27.11
CA ALA A 42 7.00 -11.02 -26.61
C ALA A 42 7.76 -11.46 -25.32
N SER A 43 9.08 -11.30 -25.30
CA SER A 43 9.90 -11.60 -24.11
C SER A 43 9.49 -10.72 -22.91
N TYR A 44 9.21 -9.44 -23.14
CA TYR A 44 8.71 -8.54 -22.10
C TYR A 44 7.37 -9.01 -21.56
N ALA A 45 6.38 -9.23 -22.41
CA ALA A 45 5.05 -9.69 -22.00
C ALA A 45 5.09 -11.02 -21.23
N MET A 46 5.97 -11.93 -21.60
CA MET A 46 6.06 -13.26 -20.97
C MET A 46 6.89 -13.28 -19.68
N LYS A 47 8.01 -12.55 -19.64
CA LYS A 47 8.98 -12.65 -18.54
C LYS A 47 8.96 -11.46 -17.59
N HIS A 48 8.67 -10.28 -18.13
CA HIS A 48 8.79 -9.00 -17.43
C HIS A 48 7.46 -8.27 -17.31
N SER A 49 6.30 -8.94 -17.58
CA SER A 49 5.00 -8.29 -17.44
C SER A 49 4.91 -7.57 -16.08
N PRO A 50 4.46 -6.31 -16.06
CA PRO A 50 4.36 -5.55 -14.82
C PRO A 50 3.30 -6.12 -13.89
N GLU A 51 3.41 -5.83 -12.61
CA GLU A 51 2.32 -5.98 -11.66
C GLU A 51 1.63 -4.63 -11.43
N LYS A 52 0.37 -4.66 -11.07
CA LYS A 52 -0.38 -3.48 -10.63
C LYS A 52 -1.03 -3.74 -9.28
N VAL A 53 -0.97 -2.72 -8.44
CA VAL A 53 -1.59 -2.72 -7.11
C VAL A 53 -2.59 -1.59 -7.04
N TYR A 54 -3.77 -1.85 -6.45
CA TYR A 54 -4.78 -0.85 -6.15
C TYR A 54 -5.30 -1.01 -4.73
N VAL A 55 -5.57 0.11 -4.01
CA VAL A 55 -6.10 0.07 -2.65
C VAL A 55 -7.49 0.72 -2.59
N HIS A 56 -8.49 -0.08 -2.20
CA HIS A 56 -9.82 0.39 -1.83
C HIS A 56 -9.86 0.62 -0.32
N THR A 57 -10.13 1.84 0.13
CA THR A 57 -10.30 2.21 1.54
C THR A 57 -11.77 2.35 1.89
N ASP A 58 -12.15 2.06 3.13
CA ASP A 58 -13.56 2.19 3.57
C ASP A 58 -14.10 3.62 3.45
N LYS A 59 -13.26 4.63 3.70
CA LYS A 59 -13.61 6.06 3.62
C LYS A 59 -12.61 6.85 2.79
N SER A 60 -12.95 8.11 2.51
CA SER A 60 -12.06 9.05 1.82
C SER A 60 -11.41 10.06 2.75
N ILE A 61 -11.94 10.27 3.96
CA ILE A 61 -11.45 11.18 4.99
C ILE A 61 -11.49 10.52 6.36
N TYR A 62 -10.58 10.91 7.25
CA TYR A 62 -10.44 10.32 8.58
C TYR A 62 -10.11 11.38 9.63
N THR A 63 -10.24 10.97 10.91
CA THR A 63 -9.71 11.71 12.06
C THR A 63 -8.60 10.89 12.74
N ASN A 64 -7.79 11.55 13.56
CA ASN A 64 -6.82 10.89 14.40
C ASN A 64 -7.48 9.85 15.30
N GLY A 65 -6.79 8.74 15.54
CA GLY A 65 -7.31 7.62 16.32
C GLY A 65 -8.36 6.73 15.61
N GLU A 66 -8.80 7.06 14.39
CA GLU A 66 -9.63 6.16 13.57
C GLU A 66 -8.80 5.04 12.93
N THR A 67 -9.49 4.06 12.39
CA THR A 67 -8.88 2.96 11.65
C THR A 67 -9.24 3.07 10.18
N ILE A 68 -8.22 3.08 9.31
CA ILE A 68 -8.37 2.94 7.87
C ILE A 68 -8.50 1.45 7.57
N TRP A 69 -9.67 1.00 7.15
CA TRP A 69 -9.88 -0.35 6.64
C TRP A 69 -9.63 -0.36 5.13
N TYR A 70 -8.90 -1.36 4.64
CA TYR A 70 -8.59 -1.40 3.21
C TYR A 70 -8.51 -2.81 2.64
N LYS A 71 -8.73 -2.89 1.34
CA LYS A 71 -8.45 -4.03 0.47
C LYS A 71 -7.42 -3.63 -0.55
N VAL A 72 -6.37 -4.43 -0.68
CA VAL A 72 -5.39 -4.29 -1.74
C VAL A 72 -5.69 -5.31 -2.83
N TYR A 73 -5.80 -4.87 -4.07
CA TYR A 73 -5.85 -5.73 -5.24
C TYR A 73 -4.45 -5.82 -5.84
N LEU A 74 -3.98 -7.03 -6.11
CA LEU A 74 -2.72 -7.32 -6.80
C LEU A 74 -3.02 -8.11 -8.06
N VAL A 75 -2.70 -7.55 -9.20
CA VAL A 75 -3.00 -8.14 -10.50
C VAL A 75 -1.80 -8.15 -11.43
N ASP A 76 -1.79 -9.07 -12.39
CA ASP A 76 -0.97 -8.97 -13.58
C ASP A 76 -1.30 -7.68 -14.33
N GLY A 77 -0.28 -6.92 -14.69
CA GLY A 77 -0.45 -5.57 -15.24
C GLY A 77 -1.00 -5.55 -16.67
N ILE A 78 -1.01 -6.68 -17.38
CA ILE A 78 -1.51 -6.79 -18.76
C ILE A 78 -3.00 -7.11 -18.75
N LEU A 79 -3.40 -8.23 -18.15
CA LEU A 79 -4.74 -8.76 -18.21
C LEU A 79 -5.59 -8.49 -16.96
N HIS A 80 -5.04 -7.86 -15.94
CA HIS A 80 -5.66 -7.63 -14.63
C HIS A 80 -6.18 -8.90 -13.94
N LYS A 81 -5.60 -10.05 -14.27
CA LYS A 81 -5.84 -11.31 -13.56
C LYS A 81 -4.95 -11.43 -12.34
N LYS A 82 -5.18 -12.46 -11.52
CA LYS A 82 -4.30 -12.75 -10.40
C LYS A 82 -2.84 -12.78 -10.84
N SER A 83 -1.97 -12.03 -10.15
CA SER A 83 -0.53 -12.16 -10.38
C SER A 83 -0.03 -13.52 -9.89
N GLU A 84 0.79 -14.18 -10.70
CA GLU A 84 1.49 -15.41 -10.35
C GLU A 84 2.93 -15.14 -9.86
N LYS A 85 3.33 -13.85 -9.82
CA LYS A 85 4.68 -13.43 -9.46
C LYS A 85 4.81 -13.19 -7.96
N SER A 86 4.38 -12.04 -7.47
CA SER A 86 4.50 -11.68 -6.06
C SER A 86 3.35 -12.23 -5.21
N GLU A 87 3.66 -12.61 -3.98
CA GLU A 87 2.69 -13.01 -2.96
C GLU A 87 2.74 -12.06 -1.76
N VAL A 88 3.67 -11.10 -1.77
CA VAL A 88 3.85 -10.11 -0.71
C VAL A 88 3.58 -8.72 -1.23
N ILE A 89 2.75 -7.98 -0.48
CA ILE A 89 2.38 -6.60 -0.77
C ILE A 89 2.80 -5.73 0.41
N TYR A 90 3.39 -4.59 0.10
CA TYR A 90 3.71 -3.53 1.07
C TYR A 90 2.66 -2.44 1.00
N VAL A 91 2.16 -2.02 2.17
CA VAL A 91 1.26 -0.88 2.33
C VAL A 91 1.85 0.07 3.35
N GLU A 92 1.94 1.33 3.00
CA GLU A 92 2.57 2.37 3.79
C GLU A 92 1.64 3.56 3.97
N LEU A 93 1.72 4.17 5.14
CA LEU A 93 1.10 5.46 5.45
C LEU A 93 2.21 6.49 5.69
N TRP A 94 2.20 7.56 4.92
CA TRP A 94 3.15 8.67 4.98
C TRP A 94 2.43 9.94 5.40
N ASN A 95 3.05 10.76 6.25
CA ASN A 95 2.51 12.08 6.59
C ASN A 95 2.85 13.11 5.49
N GLN A 96 2.36 14.35 5.68
CA GLN A 96 2.61 15.44 4.74
C GLN A 96 4.09 15.87 4.62
N ASP A 97 4.91 15.56 5.63
CA ASP A 97 6.33 15.91 5.67
C ASP A 97 7.24 14.79 5.13
N ASP A 98 6.65 13.85 4.38
CA ASP A 98 7.33 12.67 3.81
C ASP A 98 7.97 11.75 4.86
N THR A 99 7.36 11.71 6.07
CA THR A 99 7.77 10.77 7.11
C THR A 99 6.90 9.51 7.02
N LEU A 100 7.52 8.35 7.02
CA LEU A 100 6.84 7.08 7.09
C LEU A 100 6.27 6.89 8.51
N ILE A 101 4.95 6.75 8.61
CA ILE A 101 4.25 6.51 9.89
C ILE A 101 4.09 5.02 10.16
N ILE A 102 3.64 4.27 9.16
CA ILE A 102 3.37 2.83 9.28
C ILE A 102 3.74 2.16 7.97
N ARG A 103 4.39 0.99 8.06
CA ARG A 103 4.57 0.06 6.96
C ARG A 103 4.03 -1.29 7.36
N GLN A 104 3.22 -1.89 6.52
CA GLN A 104 2.67 -3.23 6.70
C GLN A 104 3.10 -4.13 5.56
N LYS A 105 3.41 -5.37 5.88
CA LYS A 105 3.76 -6.44 4.95
C LYS A 105 2.61 -7.46 4.95
N LEU A 106 1.92 -7.61 3.82
CA LEU A 106 0.73 -8.44 3.70
C LEU A 106 0.96 -9.62 2.78
N ILE A 107 0.34 -10.76 3.10
CA ILE A 107 0.29 -11.92 2.22
C ILE A 107 -0.95 -11.80 1.33
N ALA A 108 -0.75 -11.91 0.01
CA ALA A 108 -1.83 -11.93 -0.96
C ALA A 108 -2.55 -13.27 -0.97
N ASP A 109 -3.88 -13.23 -0.86
CA ASP A 109 -4.79 -14.36 -1.05
C ASP A 109 -5.76 -14.05 -2.19
N GLY A 110 -5.78 -14.89 -3.22
CA GLY A 110 -6.58 -14.65 -4.42
C GLY A 110 -6.09 -13.43 -5.20
N LEU A 111 -6.96 -12.42 -5.38
CA LEU A 111 -6.65 -11.16 -6.09
C LEU A 111 -6.02 -10.09 -5.19
N GLY A 112 -5.56 -10.41 -3.98
CA GLY A 112 -4.88 -9.42 -3.14
C GLY A 112 -4.95 -9.71 -1.66
N ALA A 113 -4.88 -8.67 -0.83
CA ALA A 113 -4.85 -8.75 0.62
C ALA A 113 -5.81 -7.74 1.26
N GLN A 114 -6.10 -7.94 2.54
CA GLN A 114 -6.86 -6.98 3.34
C GLN A 114 -6.06 -6.54 4.55
N GLY A 115 -6.27 -5.32 5.00
CA GLY A 115 -5.61 -4.80 6.17
C GLY A 115 -6.36 -3.67 6.84
N SER A 116 -5.77 -3.20 7.93
CA SER A 116 -6.22 -2.00 8.61
C SER A 116 -5.04 -1.23 9.17
N ILE A 117 -5.10 0.10 9.13
CA ILE A 117 -4.11 0.99 9.72
C ILE A 117 -4.80 1.80 10.81
N LYS A 118 -4.34 1.67 12.05
CA LYS A 118 -4.76 2.54 13.15
C LYS A 118 -3.99 3.86 13.02
N ILE A 119 -4.71 4.95 12.81
CA ILE A 119 -4.13 6.29 12.77
C ILE A 119 -3.70 6.66 14.20
N PRO A 120 -2.44 7.06 14.44
CA PRO A 120 -2.02 7.51 15.76
C PRO A 120 -2.85 8.70 16.25
N ILE A 121 -2.96 8.84 17.57
CA ILE A 121 -3.76 9.91 18.19
C ILE A 121 -3.09 11.27 18.08
N ASP A 122 -1.78 11.29 18.07
CA ASP A 122 -0.89 12.46 18.10
C ASP A 122 -0.52 13.01 16.73
N VAL A 123 -1.16 12.52 15.65
CA VAL A 123 -0.90 13.07 14.31
C VAL A 123 -1.52 14.46 14.14
N GLU A 124 -0.82 15.31 13.40
CA GLU A 124 -1.30 16.62 13.01
C GLU A 124 -2.27 16.57 11.81
N ASN A 125 -3.05 17.66 11.64
CA ASN A 125 -3.87 17.85 10.45
C ASN A 125 -3.03 17.81 9.18
N GLY A 126 -3.45 17.04 8.18
CA GLY A 126 -2.72 17.02 6.91
C GLY A 126 -3.24 16.05 5.89
N ASN A 127 -2.67 16.13 4.69
CA ASN A 127 -2.87 15.14 3.64
C ASN A 127 -1.84 14.03 3.78
N PHE A 128 -2.27 12.91 4.31
CA PHE A 128 -1.48 11.70 4.38
C PHE A 128 -1.52 10.98 3.03
N LEU A 129 -0.54 10.12 2.79
CA LEU A 129 -0.45 9.34 1.56
C LEU A 129 -0.44 7.85 1.89
N ILE A 130 -1.41 7.10 1.38
CA ILE A 130 -1.31 5.64 1.29
C ILE A 130 -0.55 5.30 0.02
N ARG A 131 0.50 4.49 0.16
CA ARG A 131 1.26 3.91 -0.93
C ARG A 131 1.25 2.40 -0.83
N ALA A 132 1.07 1.71 -1.97
CA ALA A 132 1.10 0.25 -2.01
C ALA A 132 1.86 -0.27 -3.24
N TYR A 133 2.62 -1.35 -3.05
CA TYR A 133 3.47 -1.93 -4.09
C TYR A 133 3.93 -3.35 -3.75
N THR A 134 4.49 -4.04 -4.73
CA THR A 134 5.32 -5.24 -4.53
C THR A 134 6.79 -4.91 -4.79
N LYS A 135 7.72 -5.67 -4.22
CA LYS A 135 9.15 -5.48 -4.54
C LYS A 135 9.44 -5.65 -6.03
N TYR A 136 8.72 -6.56 -6.70
CA TYR A 136 8.90 -6.79 -8.13
C TYR A 136 8.61 -5.54 -8.98
N MET A 137 7.63 -4.71 -8.59
CA MET A 137 7.31 -3.47 -9.30
C MET A 137 8.47 -2.46 -9.32
N LEU A 138 9.41 -2.55 -8.38
CA LEU A 138 10.58 -1.68 -8.28
C LEU A 138 11.66 -1.95 -9.34
N ASN A 139 11.49 -3.00 -10.18
CA ASN A 139 12.38 -3.25 -11.32
C ASN A 139 12.11 -2.32 -12.51
N GLU A 140 10.98 -1.64 -12.53
CA GLU A 140 10.67 -0.67 -13.57
C GLU A 140 11.40 0.65 -13.31
N GLU A 141 11.84 1.33 -14.36
CA GLU A 141 12.55 2.62 -14.28
C GLU A 141 11.65 3.69 -13.62
N GLU A 142 10.37 3.70 -13.99
CA GLU A 142 9.34 4.53 -13.38
C GLU A 142 8.19 3.65 -12.88
N PRO A 143 8.32 3.05 -11.69
CA PRO A 143 7.34 2.09 -11.20
C PRO A 143 5.97 2.71 -10.94
N ALA A 144 4.91 2.04 -11.40
CA ALA A 144 3.52 2.41 -11.16
C ALA A 144 3.07 2.11 -9.73
N LEU A 145 3.73 2.69 -8.73
CA LEU A 145 3.32 2.50 -7.34
C LEU A 145 1.96 3.14 -7.12
N PHE A 146 1.05 2.40 -6.49
CA PHE A 146 -0.23 2.98 -6.11
C PHE A 146 -0.02 4.08 -5.06
N GLN A 147 -0.66 5.22 -5.27
CA GLN A 147 -0.64 6.35 -4.34
C GLN A 147 -2.02 6.97 -4.25
N LYS A 148 -2.48 7.22 -3.03
CA LYS A 148 -3.75 7.88 -2.76
C LYS A 148 -3.60 8.83 -1.58
N GLU A 149 -3.96 10.08 -1.78
CA GLU A 149 -4.04 11.05 -0.69
C GLU A 149 -5.25 10.78 0.20
N ILE A 150 -5.04 10.90 1.49
CA ILE A 150 -6.05 10.72 2.52
C ILE A 150 -5.97 11.92 3.47
N PRO A 151 -6.94 12.83 3.42
CA PRO A 151 -7.06 13.89 4.40
C PRO A 151 -7.34 13.32 5.79
N ILE A 152 -6.51 13.70 6.76
CA ILE A 152 -6.69 13.37 8.18
C ILE A 152 -6.88 14.67 8.93
N TYR A 153 -8.03 14.80 9.62
CA TYR A 153 -8.38 15.94 10.43
C TYR A 153 -8.16 15.58 11.91
N ALA A 154 -7.04 16.03 12.48
CA ALA A 154 -6.76 15.81 13.90
C ALA A 154 -7.71 16.66 14.74
N GLN A 155 -8.30 16.03 15.77
CA GLN A 155 -9.09 16.70 16.78
C GLN A 155 -8.29 16.75 18.07
N GLU A 156 -8.18 17.91 18.69
CA GLU A 156 -7.60 18.04 20.03
C GLU A 156 -8.58 17.45 21.05
N PHE A 157 -8.07 16.59 21.93
CA PHE A 157 -8.82 16.01 23.03
C PHE A 157 -8.48 16.81 24.29
N GLY A 158 -9.24 17.86 24.56
CA GLY A 158 -9.25 18.57 25.81
C GLY A 158 -10.63 18.42 26.48
N ASP A 159 -10.74 18.70 27.77
CA ASP A 159 -11.99 18.74 28.54
C ASP A 159 -12.94 19.82 27.99
N TYR A 160 -13.56 19.55 26.86
CA TYR A 160 -14.61 20.39 26.32
C TYR A 160 -15.92 20.00 26.99
N THR A 161 -16.34 20.82 27.94
CA THR A 161 -17.74 20.84 28.40
C THR A 161 -18.65 21.24 27.22
N ASN A 162 -19.87 20.72 27.19
CA ASN A 162 -20.86 20.93 26.11
C ASN A 162 -21.16 22.42 25.75
N SER A 163 -20.58 23.39 26.46
CA SER A 163 -20.69 24.82 26.22
C SER A 163 -19.71 25.37 25.19
N ASP A 164 -18.62 24.66 24.88
CA ASP A 164 -17.52 25.20 24.05
C ASP A 164 -17.64 24.84 22.55
N LEU A 165 -18.69 24.12 22.17
CA LEU A 165 -19.01 23.79 20.75
C LEU A 165 -19.86 24.90 20.09
N VAL A 166 -19.97 26.09 20.69
CA VAL A 166 -20.43 27.28 19.97
C VAL A 166 -19.25 27.73 19.09
N TYR A 167 -19.16 27.15 17.91
CA TYR A 167 -18.46 27.82 16.82
C TYR A 167 -19.14 29.17 16.70
N GLU A 168 -18.44 30.25 17.06
CA GLU A 168 -18.85 31.57 16.65
C GLU A 168 -19.12 31.50 15.16
N ASN A 169 -20.40 31.37 14.80
CA ASN A 169 -20.89 31.77 13.52
C ASN A 169 -20.53 33.27 13.43
N GLU A 170 -19.35 33.57 12.90
CA GLU A 170 -19.21 34.85 12.23
C GLU A 170 -20.20 34.78 11.07
N THR A 171 -21.46 35.06 11.42
CA THR A 171 -22.45 35.54 10.49
C THR A 171 -22.00 36.96 10.13
N GLY A 172 -20.88 37.02 9.42
CA GLY A 172 -20.58 38.15 8.58
C GLY A 172 -21.67 38.18 7.54
N ASP A 173 -22.51 39.22 7.70
CA ASP A 173 -23.58 39.60 6.79
C ASP A 173 -23.04 39.71 5.36
N TYR A 174 -23.12 38.60 4.58
CA TYR A 174 -22.81 38.60 3.16
C TYR A 174 -23.99 39.05 2.34
N SER A 175 -24.56 40.22 2.72
CA SER A 175 -25.46 40.95 1.87
C SER A 175 -24.67 41.77 0.84
N SER A 176 -24.81 41.31 -0.42
CA SER A 176 -24.68 42.10 -1.64
C SER A 176 -23.49 43.07 -1.74
N ALA A 177 -22.35 42.55 -2.08
CA ALA A 177 -21.41 43.31 -2.90
C ALA A 177 -20.98 42.42 -4.07
N SER A 178 -21.53 42.67 -5.24
CA SER A 178 -20.97 42.26 -6.51
C SER A 178 -19.58 42.92 -6.64
N LYS A 179 -18.59 42.38 -5.99
CA LYS A 179 -17.19 42.68 -6.28
C LYS A 179 -16.77 41.74 -7.41
N LYS A 180 -16.51 42.35 -8.57
CA LYS A 180 -15.66 41.72 -9.62
C LYS A 180 -14.53 41.03 -8.94
N SER A 181 -14.49 39.69 -9.07
CA SER A 181 -13.31 38.90 -8.69
C SER A 181 -12.14 39.44 -9.53
N ILE A 182 -11.18 40.07 -8.87
CA ILE A 182 -9.89 40.35 -9.48
C ILE A 182 -9.26 38.96 -9.54
N ALA A 183 -9.40 38.29 -10.70
CA ALA A 183 -8.63 37.10 -11.02
C ALA A 183 -7.16 37.45 -10.77
N LYS A 184 -6.48 36.71 -9.85
CA LYS A 184 -5.05 36.79 -9.76
C LYS A 184 -4.51 36.47 -11.15
N ASP A 185 -3.74 37.40 -11.69
CA ASP A 185 -3.19 37.38 -13.04
C ASP A 185 -2.12 36.25 -13.16
N HIS A 186 -2.62 35.01 -13.24
CA HIS A 186 -1.75 33.87 -13.51
C HIS A 186 -1.71 33.68 -15.02
N ASP A 187 -0.57 34.02 -15.63
CA ASP A 187 -0.35 33.87 -17.06
C ASP A 187 -0.60 32.39 -17.46
N PRO A 188 -1.46 32.14 -18.48
CA PRO A 188 -1.74 30.78 -18.93
C PRO A 188 -0.51 30.16 -19.59
N VAL A 189 -0.35 28.83 -19.39
CA VAL A 189 0.67 28.02 -20.04
C VAL A 189 -0.03 27.05 -21.00
N VAL A 190 0.33 27.09 -22.29
CA VAL A 190 -0.28 26.23 -23.31
C VAL A 190 0.80 25.44 -24.04
N HIS A 191 0.61 24.13 -24.09
CA HIS A 191 1.45 23.21 -24.84
C HIS A 191 0.64 22.53 -25.95
N PHE A 192 1.29 22.31 -27.09
CA PHE A 192 0.72 21.63 -28.24
C PHE A 192 1.48 20.34 -28.51
N PHE A 193 0.74 19.25 -28.71
CA PHE A 193 1.27 17.90 -28.87
C PHE A 193 0.82 17.30 -30.19
N PRO A 194 1.66 17.31 -31.24
CA PRO A 194 1.31 16.71 -32.54
C PRO A 194 1.05 15.21 -32.41
N GLU A 195 -0.04 14.72 -32.98
CA GLU A 195 -0.37 13.29 -33.01
C GLU A 195 0.74 12.52 -33.74
N GLY A 196 1.23 11.46 -33.09
CA GLY A 196 2.38 10.71 -33.60
C GLY A 196 3.75 11.31 -33.22
N GLY A 197 3.79 12.54 -32.65
CA GLY A 197 5.00 13.17 -32.10
C GLY A 197 5.53 14.39 -32.84
N HIS A 198 5.36 14.50 -34.14
CA HIS A 198 5.89 15.62 -34.95
C HIS A 198 4.83 16.18 -35.89
N LEU A 199 4.89 17.51 -36.13
CA LEU A 199 4.26 18.11 -37.27
C LEU A 199 5.13 17.84 -38.50
N VAL A 200 4.51 17.68 -39.67
CA VAL A 200 5.21 17.44 -40.93
C VAL A 200 4.63 18.38 -42.01
N GLU A 201 5.48 19.10 -42.73
CA GLU A 201 5.08 20.04 -43.76
C GLU A 201 4.18 19.38 -44.82
N GLY A 202 3.06 20.03 -45.10
CA GLY A 202 2.09 19.58 -46.11
C GLY A 202 1.20 18.41 -45.66
N LEU A 203 1.39 17.87 -44.45
CA LEU A 203 0.55 16.79 -43.94
C LEU A 203 -0.37 17.29 -42.84
N THR A 204 -1.64 16.91 -42.96
CA THR A 204 -2.65 17.19 -41.92
C THR A 204 -2.41 16.33 -40.68
N SER A 205 -2.31 16.99 -39.54
CA SER A 205 -2.15 16.34 -38.24
C SER A 205 -3.16 16.88 -37.22
N VAL A 206 -3.51 16.07 -36.22
CA VAL A 206 -4.22 16.52 -35.03
C VAL A 206 -3.19 16.91 -33.99
N MET A 207 -3.34 18.04 -33.33
CA MET A 207 -2.55 18.41 -32.15
C MET A 207 -3.42 18.35 -30.90
N GLY A 208 -2.97 17.64 -29.88
CA GLY A 208 -3.49 17.75 -28.52
C GLY A 208 -3.11 19.09 -27.90
N ILE A 209 -3.94 19.63 -27.06
CA ILE A 209 -3.72 20.90 -26.36
C ILE A 209 -3.79 20.64 -24.85
N LYS A 210 -2.80 21.13 -24.10
CA LYS A 210 -2.85 21.21 -22.64
C LYS A 210 -2.67 22.67 -22.25
N ALA A 211 -3.73 23.28 -21.73
CA ALA A 211 -3.72 24.64 -21.19
C ALA A 211 -3.84 24.58 -19.65
N THR A 212 -2.92 25.22 -18.93
CA THR A 212 -2.91 25.24 -17.47
C THR A 212 -2.60 26.64 -16.96
N ASP A 213 -2.92 26.88 -15.68
CA ASP A 213 -2.31 27.94 -14.92
C ASP A 213 -0.86 27.59 -14.52
N GLN A 214 -0.19 28.49 -13.79
CA GLN A 214 1.19 28.27 -13.33
C GLN A 214 1.29 27.19 -12.23
N GLU A 215 0.20 26.88 -11.55
CA GLU A 215 0.08 25.81 -10.57
C GLU A 215 -0.18 24.45 -11.24
N GLY A 216 -0.47 24.43 -12.55
CA GLY A 216 -0.73 23.22 -13.33
C GLY A 216 -2.22 22.81 -13.39
N ASN A 217 -3.14 23.60 -12.85
CA ASN A 217 -4.58 23.33 -12.97
C ASN A 217 -5.06 23.60 -14.39
N GLY A 218 -5.98 22.77 -14.91
CA GLY A 218 -6.52 22.91 -16.26
C GLY A 218 -7.28 24.23 -16.46
N LEU A 219 -7.06 24.87 -17.61
CA LEU A 219 -7.73 26.10 -18.02
C LEU A 219 -8.57 25.91 -19.26
N ALA A 220 -9.80 26.41 -19.26
CA ALA A 220 -10.60 26.60 -20.46
C ALA A 220 -10.11 27.85 -21.22
N LEU A 221 -9.57 27.65 -22.41
CA LEU A 221 -8.96 28.71 -23.21
C LEU A 221 -9.31 28.55 -24.69
N GLU A 222 -9.62 29.66 -25.35
CA GLU A 222 -9.86 29.71 -26.80
C GLU A 222 -8.85 30.62 -27.46
N GLY A 223 -8.45 30.27 -28.69
CA GLY A 223 -7.48 31.08 -29.45
C GLY A 223 -7.41 30.71 -30.93
N THR A 224 -6.50 31.37 -31.60
CA THR A 224 -6.26 31.21 -33.03
C THR A 224 -4.81 30.75 -33.27
N ILE A 225 -4.63 30.00 -34.36
CA ILE A 225 -3.30 29.73 -34.92
C ILE A 225 -3.12 30.74 -36.04
N GLN A 226 -2.00 31.47 -36.00
CA GLN A 226 -1.66 32.49 -36.98
C GLN A 226 -0.37 32.14 -37.68
N ASP A 227 -0.25 32.46 -38.96
CA ASP A 227 1.00 32.38 -39.73
C ASP A 227 1.94 33.57 -39.43
N GLY A 228 3.12 33.59 -40.06
CA GLY A 228 4.12 34.66 -39.90
C GLY A 228 3.61 36.06 -40.29
N GLU A 229 2.60 36.16 -41.13
CA GLU A 229 1.97 37.40 -41.58
C GLU A 229 0.85 37.83 -40.65
N GLY A 230 0.42 36.99 -39.68
CA GLY A 230 -0.66 37.25 -38.75
C GLY A 230 -2.04 36.82 -39.23
N ASN A 231 -2.14 36.11 -40.37
CA ASN A 231 -3.41 35.56 -40.85
C ASN A 231 -3.83 34.37 -40.01
N THR A 232 -5.12 34.30 -39.63
CA THR A 232 -5.67 33.16 -38.90
C THR A 232 -5.80 31.96 -39.83
N VAL A 233 -5.10 30.87 -39.51
CA VAL A 233 -5.10 29.58 -40.24
C VAL A 233 -5.76 28.46 -39.48
N GLY A 234 -6.15 28.66 -38.19
CA GLY A 234 -6.86 27.70 -37.39
C GLY A 234 -7.41 28.27 -36.09
N PHE A 235 -8.29 27.51 -35.46
CA PHE A 235 -8.88 27.86 -34.16
C PHE A 235 -8.64 26.72 -33.18
N PHE A 236 -8.29 27.02 -31.94
CA PHE A 236 -8.13 26.02 -30.92
C PHE A 236 -8.96 26.36 -29.68
N LYS A 237 -9.31 25.30 -28.94
CA LYS A 237 -10.06 25.41 -27.72
C LYS A 237 -9.65 24.28 -26.75
N SER A 238 -9.42 24.64 -25.49
CA SER A 238 -9.36 23.71 -24.36
C SER A 238 -10.60 23.85 -23.49
N TYR A 239 -10.96 22.79 -22.81
CA TYR A 239 -12.11 22.72 -21.90
C TYR A 239 -11.63 22.68 -20.44
N GLU A 240 -12.54 22.47 -19.48
CA GLU A 240 -12.29 22.59 -18.04
C GLU A 240 -11.02 21.88 -17.54
N ALA A 241 -10.72 20.66 -18.00
CA ALA A 241 -9.48 19.95 -17.67
C ALA A 241 -8.23 20.51 -18.40
N GLY A 242 -8.35 21.66 -19.09
CA GLY A 242 -7.27 22.21 -19.92
C GLY A 242 -6.98 21.39 -21.17
N LEU A 243 -7.83 20.43 -21.50
CA LEU A 243 -7.61 19.51 -22.63
C LEU A 243 -8.39 19.94 -23.86
N GLY A 244 -7.74 19.86 -25.02
CA GLY A 244 -8.35 20.19 -26.31
C GLY A 244 -7.64 19.53 -27.47
N LYS A 245 -8.21 19.72 -28.67
CA LYS A 245 -7.64 19.22 -29.93
C LYS A 245 -7.84 20.25 -31.03
N VAL A 246 -6.88 20.33 -31.95
CA VAL A 246 -6.98 21.14 -33.17
C VAL A 246 -6.40 20.35 -34.35
N THR A 247 -7.05 20.46 -35.51
CA THR A 247 -6.52 19.91 -36.76
C THR A 247 -5.74 20.99 -37.46
N PHE A 248 -4.51 20.68 -37.90
CA PHE A 248 -3.60 21.64 -38.50
C PHE A 248 -2.75 20.99 -39.58
N ALA A 249 -2.46 21.73 -40.64
CA ALA A 249 -1.54 21.32 -41.72
C ALA A 249 -0.54 22.45 -41.97
N PRO A 250 0.73 22.32 -41.54
CA PRO A 250 1.72 23.36 -41.73
C PRO A 250 2.15 23.40 -43.22
N GLU A 251 2.26 24.59 -43.80
CA GLU A 251 2.84 24.80 -45.13
C GLU A 251 4.36 24.89 -45.04
N ALA A 252 5.04 24.46 -46.09
CA ALA A 252 6.48 24.45 -46.13
C ALA A 252 7.09 25.87 -45.96
N GLY A 253 8.04 26.00 -45.03
CA GLY A 253 8.81 27.24 -44.81
C GLY A 253 8.02 28.37 -44.15
N LYS A 254 6.83 28.10 -43.57
CA LYS A 254 6.05 29.06 -42.78
C LYS A 254 6.20 28.86 -41.30
N ASP A 255 6.33 29.97 -40.59
CA ASP A 255 6.29 29.98 -39.12
C ASP A 255 4.84 30.16 -38.64
N TYR A 256 4.54 29.57 -37.45
CA TYR A 256 3.21 29.66 -36.85
C TYR A 256 3.28 29.93 -35.34
N LYS A 257 2.28 30.64 -34.83
CA LYS A 257 2.09 30.88 -33.40
C LYS A 257 0.64 30.72 -33.03
N ALA A 258 0.38 30.31 -31.80
CA ALA A 258 -0.97 30.35 -31.24
C ALA A 258 -1.17 31.64 -30.45
N VAL A 259 -2.32 32.26 -30.59
CA VAL A 259 -2.69 33.51 -29.92
C VAL A 259 -4.02 33.32 -29.20
N ALA A 260 -4.07 33.69 -27.93
CA ALA A 260 -5.30 33.64 -27.12
C ALA A 260 -5.44 34.89 -26.27
N ILE A 261 -6.68 35.22 -25.93
CA ILE A 261 -6.99 36.28 -24.97
C ILE A 261 -7.44 35.63 -23.70
N TYR A 262 -6.74 35.93 -22.60
CA TYR A 262 -7.10 35.46 -21.27
C TYR A 262 -7.11 36.64 -20.28
N ALA A 263 -8.17 36.77 -19.48
CA ALA A 263 -8.37 37.91 -18.57
C ALA A 263 -8.17 39.30 -19.22
N GLY A 264 -8.51 39.42 -20.52
CA GLY A 264 -8.39 40.67 -21.27
C GLY A 264 -6.98 40.98 -21.78
N LYS A 265 -6.01 40.10 -21.60
CA LYS A 265 -4.62 40.23 -22.09
C LYS A 265 -4.34 39.21 -23.21
N GLU A 266 -3.62 39.63 -24.22
CA GLU A 266 -3.20 38.75 -25.31
C GLU A 266 -1.94 37.97 -24.92
N TYR A 267 -1.97 36.66 -25.17
CA TYR A 267 -0.87 35.74 -24.98
C TYR A 267 -0.51 35.06 -26.29
N ARG A 268 0.79 34.82 -26.48
CA ARG A 268 1.33 34.15 -27.64
C ARG A 268 2.11 32.92 -27.24
N PHE A 269 1.79 31.79 -27.84
CA PHE A 269 2.40 30.49 -27.54
C PHE A 269 3.08 29.93 -28.78
N ALA A 270 4.27 29.34 -28.64
CA ALA A 270 4.95 28.64 -29.70
C ALA A 270 4.23 27.35 -30.10
N LEU A 271 4.14 27.08 -31.39
CA LEU A 271 3.79 25.75 -31.90
C LEU A 271 5.05 24.90 -32.03
N PRO A 272 4.93 23.55 -31.96
CA PRO A 272 6.02 22.66 -32.36
C PRO A 272 6.49 22.92 -33.78
N GLU A 273 7.80 22.90 -34.02
CA GLU A 273 8.41 23.06 -35.32
C GLU A 273 8.01 21.93 -36.27
N ALA A 274 7.67 22.25 -37.50
CA ALA A 274 7.30 21.27 -38.49
C ALA A 274 8.55 20.68 -39.18
N LEU A 275 8.61 19.35 -39.27
CA LEU A 275 9.67 18.66 -40.00
C LEU A 275 9.44 18.79 -41.51
N PRO A 276 10.44 19.12 -42.32
CA PRO A 276 10.32 19.20 -43.80
C PRO A 276 9.90 17.83 -44.38
N LYS A 277 10.39 16.74 -43.82
CA LYS A 277 10.12 15.36 -44.26
C LYS A 277 9.88 14.45 -43.01
N GLY A 278 8.81 13.68 -43.06
CA GLY A 278 8.49 12.82 -41.88
C GLY A 278 7.34 11.87 -42.12
N TYR A 279 6.84 11.35 -41.00
CA TYR A 279 5.71 10.47 -40.95
C TYR A 279 4.64 11.04 -40.00
N VAL A 280 3.37 10.80 -40.33
CA VAL A 280 2.22 11.11 -39.46
C VAL A 280 1.46 9.84 -39.23
N LEU A 281 1.21 9.52 -37.95
CA LEU A 281 0.36 8.44 -37.50
C LEU A 281 -0.87 9.05 -36.84
N SER A 282 -2.04 8.85 -37.39
CA SER A 282 -3.30 9.32 -36.82
C SER A 282 -4.27 8.19 -36.57
N ILE A 283 -4.97 8.24 -35.42
CA ILE A 283 -5.89 7.18 -35.02
C ILE A 283 -7.21 7.78 -34.58
N ARG A 284 -8.29 7.30 -35.19
CA ARG A 284 -9.65 7.64 -34.79
C ARG A 284 -10.31 6.43 -34.14
N ASN A 285 -10.74 6.60 -32.90
CA ASN A 285 -11.50 5.60 -32.16
C ASN A 285 -12.99 5.86 -32.32
N ASN A 286 -13.72 4.89 -32.91
CA ASN A 286 -15.16 4.93 -33.09
C ASN A 286 -15.91 4.04 -32.09
N GLY A 287 -15.22 3.58 -31.01
CA GLY A 287 -15.76 2.66 -30.00
C GLY A 287 -15.56 1.19 -30.37
N GLU A 288 -16.19 0.72 -31.45
CA GLU A 288 -16.09 -0.68 -31.88
C GLU A 288 -14.83 -0.99 -32.69
N HIS A 289 -14.28 0.00 -33.35
CA HIS A 289 -13.08 -0.16 -34.16
C HIS A 289 -12.21 1.10 -34.19
N LEU A 290 -10.94 0.90 -34.42
CA LEU A 290 -10.00 1.96 -34.70
C LEU A 290 -9.78 2.11 -36.21
N VAL A 291 -9.69 3.35 -36.68
CA VAL A 291 -9.19 3.67 -38.01
C VAL A 291 -7.82 4.26 -37.86
N VAL A 292 -6.79 3.50 -38.26
CA VAL A 292 -5.38 3.87 -38.16
C VAL A 292 -4.90 4.33 -39.54
N ASN A 293 -4.42 5.56 -39.64
CA ASN A 293 -3.87 6.13 -40.85
C ASN A 293 -2.38 6.41 -40.68
N VAL A 294 -1.58 6.02 -41.65
CA VAL A 294 -0.17 6.35 -41.74
C VAL A 294 0.07 7.09 -43.03
N THR A 295 0.70 8.25 -42.93
CA THR A 295 1.07 9.08 -44.10
C THR A 295 2.50 9.56 -44.00
N THR A 296 3.11 9.84 -45.16
CA THR A 296 4.47 10.41 -45.25
C THR A 296 4.57 11.35 -46.44
N ASN A 297 5.41 12.38 -46.33
CA ASN A 297 5.84 13.23 -47.43
C ASN A 297 7.26 12.91 -47.92
N LYS A 298 7.81 11.76 -47.49
CA LYS A 298 9.12 11.29 -47.93
C LYS A 298 9.01 10.67 -49.34
N ASN A 299 10.04 10.86 -50.15
CA ASN A 299 10.06 10.37 -51.52
C ASN A 299 10.08 8.84 -51.61
N GLU A 300 10.70 8.17 -50.64
CA GLU A 300 10.75 6.70 -50.52
C GLU A 300 9.43 6.07 -50.13
N GLY A 301 8.44 6.87 -49.74
CA GLY A 301 7.13 6.35 -49.30
C GLY A 301 7.15 5.60 -47.96
N LEU A 302 6.23 4.67 -47.82
CA LEU A 302 6.02 3.88 -46.59
C LEU A 302 6.61 2.48 -46.67
N GLU A 303 7.07 2.03 -47.85
CA GLU A 303 7.54 0.65 -48.03
C GLU A 303 8.57 0.22 -47.01
N GLY A 304 8.36 -0.98 -46.37
CA GLY A 304 9.24 -1.53 -45.37
C GLY A 304 9.10 -0.90 -43.97
N THR A 305 8.24 0.12 -43.77
CA THR A 305 7.93 0.58 -42.41
C THR A 305 7.05 -0.43 -41.70
N LEU A 306 7.28 -0.59 -40.39
CA LEU A 306 6.54 -1.52 -39.52
C LEU A 306 5.66 -0.74 -38.52
N LEU A 307 4.34 -0.95 -38.60
CA LEU A 307 3.40 -0.47 -37.60
C LEU A 307 3.04 -1.60 -36.66
N ILE A 308 3.19 -1.39 -35.37
CA ILE A 308 2.72 -2.32 -34.34
C ILE A 308 1.71 -1.67 -33.42
N GLY A 309 0.78 -2.50 -32.90
CA GLY A 309 -0.14 -2.14 -31.84
C GLY A 309 0.01 -3.13 -30.68
N HIS A 310 0.24 -2.63 -29.47
CA HIS A 310 0.35 -3.47 -28.29
C HIS A 310 -0.49 -2.93 -27.13
N PHE A 311 -0.96 -3.84 -26.29
CA PHE A 311 -1.68 -3.57 -25.05
C PHE A 311 -0.78 -3.93 -23.88
N ARG A 312 -0.16 -2.92 -23.26
CA ARG A 312 0.75 -3.10 -22.12
C ARG A 312 1.91 -4.09 -22.38
N GLY A 313 2.41 -4.14 -23.64
CA GLY A 313 3.45 -5.06 -24.05
C GLY A 313 2.94 -6.33 -24.76
N ASP A 314 1.67 -6.66 -24.66
CA ASP A 314 1.08 -7.76 -25.42
C ASP A 314 0.68 -7.30 -26.83
N LEU A 315 1.30 -7.90 -27.87
CA LEU A 315 1.11 -7.55 -29.27
C LEU A 315 -0.26 -8.03 -29.75
N PHE A 316 -1.11 -7.11 -30.25
CA PHE A 316 -2.39 -7.47 -30.86
C PHE A 316 -2.45 -7.12 -32.35
N PHE A 317 -1.55 -6.30 -32.85
CA PHE A 317 -1.52 -5.88 -34.24
C PHE A 317 -0.10 -5.63 -34.74
N GLU A 318 0.17 -6.07 -35.96
CA GLU A 318 1.37 -5.74 -36.73
C GLU A 318 1.03 -5.55 -38.21
N ARG A 319 1.69 -4.62 -38.87
CA ARG A 319 1.62 -4.43 -40.31
C ARG A 319 2.94 -3.93 -40.88
N LEU A 320 3.50 -4.66 -41.81
CA LEU A 320 4.59 -4.21 -42.65
C LEU A 320 4.00 -3.52 -43.90
N ALA A 321 4.38 -2.28 -44.13
CA ALA A 321 3.96 -1.54 -45.32
C ALA A 321 4.65 -2.08 -46.59
N LYS A 322 3.88 -2.20 -47.66
CA LYS A 322 4.31 -2.71 -48.96
C LYS A 322 4.50 -1.57 -49.93
N ALA A 323 5.14 -1.83 -51.06
CA ALA A 323 5.34 -0.84 -52.15
C ALA A 323 4.02 -0.24 -52.67
N GLU A 324 2.95 -1.05 -52.69
CA GLU A 324 1.58 -0.63 -53.10
C GLU A 324 0.95 0.39 -52.16
N ASP A 325 1.39 0.50 -50.90
CA ASP A 325 0.90 1.49 -49.91
C ASP A 325 1.36 2.92 -50.27
N GLY A 326 2.39 3.06 -51.07
CA GLY A 326 2.87 4.37 -51.55
C GLY A 326 3.20 5.33 -50.41
N THR A 327 2.53 6.48 -50.37
CA THR A 327 2.72 7.52 -49.34
C THR A 327 1.67 7.51 -48.22
N SER A 328 0.61 6.67 -48.34
CA SER A 328 -0.48 6.63 -47.37
C SER A 328 -1.22 5.31 -47.39
N TYR A 329 -1.52 4.79 -46.21
CA TYR A 329 -2.51 3.68 -46.07
C TYR A 329 -3.40 3.88 -44.85
N SER A 330 -4.54 3.19 -44.86
CA SER A 330 -5.52 3.15 -43.78
C SER A 330 -5.83 1.71 -43.38
N VAL A 331 -5.95 1.44 -42.09
CA VAL A 331 -6.33 0.14 -41.54
C VAL A 331 -7.51 0.30 -40.58
N LYS A 332 -8.52 -0.53 -40.75
CA LYS A 332 -9.61 -0.65 -39.81
C LYS A 332 -9.36 -1.86 -38.87
N LEU A 333 -9.25 -1.60 -37.57
CA LEU A 333 -8.99 -2.63 -36.56
C LEU A 333 -10.18 -2.78 -35.64
N ASN A 334 -10.68 -4.00 -35.51
CA ASN A 334 -11.74 -4.31 -34.56
C ASN A 334 -11.16 -4.40 -33.12
N THR A 335 -11.81 -3.83 -32.14
CA THR A 335 -11.38 -3.75 -30.73
C THR A 335 -12.10 -4.74 -29.81
N ASP A 336 -12.96 -5.61 -30.34
CA ASP A 336 -13.82 -6.53 -29.58
C ASP A 336 -13.05 -7.54 -28.69
N ARG A 337 -11.77 -7.81 -29.01
CA ARG A 337 -10.90 -8.71 -28.26
C ARG A 337 -9.99 -8.02 -27.24
N LEU A 338 -9.99 -6.67 -27.23
CA LEU A 338 -9.17 -5.88 -26.31
C LEU A 338 -9.96 -5.57 -25.04
N LEU A 339 -9.30 -5.65 -23.92
CA LEU A 339 -9.81 -5.10 -22.65
C LEU A 339 -9.80 -3.56 -22.69
N ASN A 340 -10.62 -2.93 -21.84
CA ASN A 340 -10.58 -1.48 -21.68
C ASN A 340 -9.23 -1.04 -21.09
N GLY A 341 -8.71 0.09 -21.57
CA GLY A 341 -7.46 0.66 -21.13
C GLY A 341 -6.63 1.27 -22.26
N VAL A 342 -5.40 1.62 -21.97
CA VAL A 342 -4.50 2.32 -22.89
C VAL A 342 -3.80 1.32 -23.81
N VAL A 343 -3.94 1.50 -25.13
CA VAL A 343 -3.17 0.78 -26.16
C VAL A 343 -2.16 1.73 -26.80
N HIS A 344 -1.05 1.17 -27.25
CA HIS A 344 0.06 1.89 -27.87
C HIS A 344 0.20 1.47 -29.34
N PHE A 345 0.32 2.44 -30.21
CA PHE A 345 0.72 2.23 -31.59
C PHE A 345 2.05 2.90 -31.87
N THR A 346 2.99 2.18 -32.51
CA THR A 346 4.31 2.69 -32.83
C THR A 346 4.66 2.35 -34.26
N LEU A 347 5.09 3.34 -35.00
CA LEU A 347 5.62 3.19 -36.37
C LEU A 347 7.15 3.15 -36.32
N PHE A 348 7.72 2.14 -36.93
CA PHE A 348 9.16 1.97 -37.10
C PHE A 348 9.56 2.14 -38.55
N THR A 349 10.72 2.79 -38.78
CA THR A 349 11.35 2.86 -40.08
C THR A 349 11.90 1.51 -40.51
N THR A 350 12.32 1.40 -41.79
CA THR A 350 13.07 0.25 -42.33
C THR A 350 14.32 -0.11 -41.52
N SER A 351 14.93 0.90 -40.84
CA SER A 351 16.09 0.72 -39.94
C SER A 351 15.72 0.30 -38.50
N GLY A 352 14.44 0.06 -38.21
CA GLY A 352 13.97 -0.32 -36.88
C GLY A 352 13.91 0.83 -35.85
N LYS A 353 14.04 2.11 -36.29
CA LYS A 353 13.92 3.29 -35.43
C LYS A 353 12.44 3.64 -35.20
N PRO A 354 11.95 3.81 -33.98
CA PRO A 354 10.60 4.34 -33.74
C PRO A 354 10.53 5.80 -34.11
N VAL A 355 9.49 6.18 -34.90
CA VAL A 355 9.35 7.54 -35.46
C VAL A 355 8.01 8.20 -35.15
N CYS A 356 6.96 7.41 -34.92
CA CYS A 356 5.67 7.91 -34.47
C CYS A 356 5.12 7.01 -33.38
N GLU A 357 4.43 7.62 -32.44
CA GLU A 357 3.72 6.88 -31.40
C GLU A 357 2.41 7.56 -31.06
N ARG A 358 1.40 6.77 -30.80
CA ARG A 358 0.06 7.22 -30.44
C ARG A 358 -0.56 6.32 -29.38
N LEU A 359 -0.99 6.91 -28.28
CA LEU A 359 -1.80 6.25 -27.27
C LEU A 359 -3.27 6.37 -27.62
N VAL A 360 -4.04 5.31 -27.44
CA VAL A 360 -5.49 5.30 -27.63
C VAL A 360 -6.14 4.60 -26.45
N PHE A 361 -7.18 5.19 -25.90
CA PHE A 361 -7.95 4.51 -24.85
C PHE A 361 -9.02 3.64 -25.52
N ILE A 362 -9.01 2.35 -25.20
CA ILE A 362 -10.05 1.41 -25.60
C ILE A 362 -11.16 1.44 -24.56
N ASP A 363 -12.36 1.74 -25.00
CA ASP A 363 -13.60 1.67 -24.21
C ASP A 363 -14.67 0.98 -25.05
N HIS A 364 -14.53 -0.36 -25.16
CA HIS A 364 -15.43 -1.15 -25.97
C HIS A 364 -16.70 -1.51 -25.18
N PRO A 365 -17.91 -1.29 -25.72
CA PRO A 365 -19.18 -1.57 -25.00
C PRO A 365 -19.30 -3.00 -24.46
N ARG A 366 -18.69 -3.99 -25.14
CA ARG A 366 -18.67 -5.39 -24.71
C ARG A 366 -17.96 -5.63 -23.39
N ASN A 367 -17.04 -4.74 -23.02
CA ASN A 367 -16.31 -4.80 -21.74
C ASN A 367 -17.04 -4.10 -20.59
N MET A 368 -18.17 -3.47 -20.86
CA MET A 368 -18.98 -2.84 -19.83
C MET A 368 -19.50 -3.89 -18.85
N ILE A 369 -19.49 -3.55 -17.58
CA ILE A 369 -20.05 -4.34 -16.51
C ILE A 369 -21.10 -3.50 -15.80
N GLU A 370 -22.30 -4.04 -15.68
CA GLU A 370 -23.30 -3.53 -14.78
C GLU A 370 -23.07 -4.16 -13.40
N LEU A 371 -22.48 -3.40 -12.47
CA LEU A 371 -22.37 -3.78 -11.08
C LEU A 371 -23.58 -3.19 -10.34
N ALA A 372 -24.65 -3.98 -10.31
CA ALA A 372 -25.88 -3.59 -9.63
C ALA A 372 -25.74 -3.81 -8.14
N VAL A 373 -26.02 -2.75 -7.38
CA VAL A 373 -26.04 -2.74 -5.91
C VAL A 373 -27.40 -2.23 -5.47
N SER A 374 -28.09 -2.99 -4.64
CA SER A 374 -29.41 -2.62 -4.14
C SER A 374 -29.61 -3.07 -2.69
N SER A 375 -30.53 -2.45 -1.97
CA SER A 375 -30.92 -2.92 -0.65
C SER A 375 -32.41 -3.24 -0.59
N ASN A 376 -32.80 -3.97 0.44
CA ASN A 376 -34.21 -4.39 0.65
C ASN A 376 -35.14 -3.20 0.94
N SER A 377 -34.63 -2.03 1.35
CA SER A 377 -35.37 -0.79 1.54
C SER A 377 -34.50 0.41 1.16
N ARG A 378 -35.12 1.56 0.89
CA ARG A 378 -34.43 2.85 0.71
C ARG A 378 -34.33 3.69 1.99
N ALA A 379 -35.11 3.32 3.01
CA ALA A 379 -35.12 3.99 4.29
C ALA A 379 -35.18 2.95 5.41
N TYR A 380 -34.46 3.23 6.49
CA TYR A 380 -34.32 2.39 7.69
C TYR A 380 -34.41 3.26 8.93
N GLY A 381 -34.81 2.60 10.04
CA GLY A 381 -34.67 3.16 11.37
C GLY A 381 -33.25 2.94 11.96
N PRO A 382 -32.97 3.52 13.13
CA PRO A 382 -31.74 3.19 13.88
C PRO A 382 -31.72 1.72 14.29
N ARG A 383 -30.54 1.10 14.20
CA ARG A 383 -30.30 -0.32 14.57
C ARG A 383 -31.17 -1.33 13.81
N GLU A 384 -31.63 -0.96 12.62
CA GLU A 384 -32.41 -1.81 11.74
C GLU A 384 -31.48 -2.61 10.82
N MET A 385 -31.89 -3.84 10.47
CA MET A 385 -31.12 -4.72 9.61
C MET A 385 -31.25 -4.30 8.14
N VAL A 386 -30.12 -3.99 7.52
CA VAL A 386 -29.99 -3.73 6.09
C VAL A 386 -29.53 -5.01 5.38
N THR A 387 -30.18 -5.33 4.29
CA THR A 387 -29.79 -6.43 3.40
C THR A 387 -29.39 -5.86 2.04
N VAL A 388 -28.15 -6.08 1.63
CA VAL A 388 -27.60 -5.60 0.35
C VAL A 388 -27.38 -6.78 -0.58
N ASP A 389 -27.93 -6.67 -1.80
CA ASP A 389 -27.69 -7.57 -2.91
C ASP A 389 -26.68 -6.93 -3.89
N ILE A 390 -25.75 -7.75 -4.38
CA ILE A 390 -24.74 -7.35 -5.37
C ILE A 390 -24.77 -8.34 -6.52
N SER A 391 -24.82 -7.83 -7.76
CA SER A 391 -24.67 -8.64 -8.96
C SER A 391 -23.78 -7.93 -9.97
N ALA A 392 -22.92 -8.68 -10.64
CA ALA A 392 -22.08 -8.19 -11.73
C ALA A 392 -22.53 -8.86 -13.03
N LEU A 393 -23.07 -8.09 -13.95
CA LEU A 393 -23.62 -8.58 -15.21
C LEU A 393 -22.85 -8.02 -16.40
N ASP A 394 -22.67 -8.83 -17.43
CA ASP A 394 -22.22 -8.34 -18.72
C ASP A 394 -23.38 -7.70 -19.52
N THR A 395 -23.06 -7.15 -20.68
CA THR A 395 -24.06 -6.51 -21.56
C THR A 395 -25.14 -7.45 -22.09
N ASN A 396 -24.99 -8.76 -21.95
CA ASN A 396 -25.97 -9.77 -22.29
C ASN A 396 -26.80 -10.23 -21.08
N GLY A 397 -26.56 -9.64 -19.90
CA GLY A 397 -27.22 -10.05 -18.65
C GLY A 397 -26.61 -11.32 -18.02
N THR A 398 -25.44 -11.77 -18.48
CA THR A 398 -24.79 -12.95 -17.93
C THR A 398 -24.04 -12.59 -16.64
N GLN A 399 -24.22 -13.40 -15.57
CA GLN A 399 -23.54 -13.23 -14.32
C GLN A 399 -22.02 -13.41 -14.49
N LEU A 400 -21.26 -12.44 -14.01
CA LEU A 400 -19.81 -12.46 -14.02
C LEU A 400 -19.26 -12.87 -12.66
N LYS A 401 -18.20 -13.68 -12.70
CA LYS A 401 -17.44 -14.06 -11.50
C LYS A 401 -16.37 -13.03 -11.19
N GLY A 402 -16.13 -12.78 -9.91
CA GLY A 402 -15.07 -11.84 -9.52
C GLY A 402 -14.90 -11.69 -8.02
N ASP A 403 -13.90 -10.89 -7.67
CA ASP A 403 -13.59 -10.49 -6.31
C ASP A 403 -13.90 -9.00 -6.13
N PHE A 404 -14.69 -8.71 -5.11
CA PHE A 404 -15.16 -7.35 -4.80
C PHE A 404 -14.92 -7.00 -3.34
N SER A 405 -14.97 -5.71 -3.05
CA SER A 405 -14.98 -5.16 -1.69
C SER A 405 -16.09 -4.13 -1.56
N LEU A 406 -16.68 -4.04 -0.38
CA LEU A 406 -17.81 -3.16 -0.09
C LEU A 406 -17.52 -2.30 1.14
N SER A 407 -17.83 -1.02 1.03
CA SER A 407 -17.90 -0.09 2.15
C SER A 407 -19.31 0.50 2.29
N VAL A 408 -19.76 0.71 3.53
CA VAL A 408 -20.99 1.42 3.86
C VAL A 408 -20.65 2.53 4.84
N VAL A 409 -20.78 3.76 4.40
CA VAL A 409 -20.35 4.93 5.16
C VAL A 409 -21.40 6.04 5.10
N THR A 410 -21.37 6.97 6.05
CA THR A 410 -22.22 8.16 5.97
C THR A 410 -21.86 8.97 4.73
N GLY A 411 -22.85 9.52 4.04
CA GLY A 411 -22.65 10.33 2.82
C GLY A 411 -21.66 11.48 3.00
N SER A 412 -21.64 12.08 4.20
CA SER A 412 -20.68 13.14 4.57
C SER A 412 -19.21 12.66 4.65
N ASN A 413 -18.95 11.36 4.74
CA ASN A 413 -17.59 10.79 4.80
C ASN A 413 -16.95 10.61 3.42
N GLN A 414 -17.67 10.92 2.35
CA GLN A 414 -17.14 10.83 0.99
C GLN A 414 -16.84 12.25 0.49
N LEU A 415 -15.62 12.44 0.02
CA LEU A 415 -15.34 13.61 -0.82
C LEU A 415 -16.19 13.47 -2.09
N PRO A 416 -16.65 14.60 -2.67
CA PRO A 416 -17.25 14.59 -3.99
C PRO A 416 -16.40 13.78 -4.96
N GLN A 417 -17.03 13.07 -5.89
CA GLN A 417 -16.35 12.08 -6.75
C GLN A 417 -15.17 12.69 -7.52
N HIS A 418 -15.29 13.96 -7.93
CA HIS A 418 -14.22 14.73 -8.58
C HIS A 418 -13.03 15.08 -7.65
N MET A 419 -13.19 14.97 -6.33
CA MET A 419 -12.12 15.20 -5.35
C MET A 419 -11.49 13.86 -4.84
N ALA A 420 -12.17 12.76 -5.05
CA ALA A 420 -11.64 11.42 -4.74
C ALA A 420 -10.76 10.90 -5.89
N ASN A 421 -9.77 11.67 -6.28
CA ASN A 421 -8.92 11.60 -7.49
C ASN A 421 -8.55 10.20 -8.02
N THR A 422 -8.86 9.11 -7.29
CA THR A 422 -8.47 7.76 -7.69
C THR A 422 -9.50 6.73 -7.25
N ASN A 423 -10.12 6.06 -8.20
CA ASN A 423 -10.93 4.85 -8.02
C ASN A 423 -10.32 3.68 -8.79
N ILE A 424 -10.86 2.48 -8.64
CA ILE A 424 -10.30 1.27 -9.26
C ILE A 424 -10.24 1.36 -10.79
N LYS A 425 -11.23 1.99 -11.45
CA LYS A 425 -11.22 2.17 -12.90
C LYS A 425 -10.16 3.16 -13.33
N SER A 426 -10.14 4.35 -12.71
CA SER A 426 -9.18 5.41 -13.06
C SER A 426 -7.73 4.97 -12.83
N TRP A 427 -7.47 4.16 -11.82
CA TRP A 427 -6.13 3.65 -11.56
C TRP A 427 -5.74 2.52 -12.53
N LEU A 428 -6.47 1.42 -12.56
CA LEU A 428 -6.07 0.24 -13.31
C LEU A 428 -6.14 0.42 -14.81
N LEU A 429 -7.09 1.24 -15.32
CA LEU A 429 -7.29 1.42 -16.75
C LEU A 429 -6.56 2.64 -17.34
N LEU A 430 -6.13 3.59 -16.50
CA LEU A 430 -5.58 4.84 -16.99
C LEU A 430 -4.25 5.22 -16.28
N ASN A 431 -4.28 5.63 -15.00
CA ASN A 431 -3.12 6.22 -14.32
C ASN A 431 -1.92 5.26 -14.21
N SER A 432 -2.18 3.96 -14.02
CA SER A 432 -1.11 2.96 -13.93
C SER A 432 -0.37 2.72 -15.23
N ASP A 433 -0.94 3.13 -16.37
CA ASP A 433 -0.35 2.97 -17.72
C ASP A 433 0.31 4.25 -18.24
N LEU A 434 0.03 5.41 -17.61
CA LEU A 434 0.61 6.71 -18.01
C LEU A 434 1.78 7.09 -17.10
N GLY A 435 2.79 7.73 -17.65
CA GLY A 435 4.00 8.13 -16.91
C GLY A 435 3.77 9.28 -15.92
N ASN A 436 2.84 10.18 -16.21
CA ASN A 436 2.47 11.31 -15.37
C ASN A 436 1.12 11.10 -14.72
N SER A 437 0.93 11.65 -13.51
CA SER A 437 -0.36 11.66 -12.85
C SER A 437 -1.39 12.45 -13.67
N VAL A 438 -2.57 11.89 -13.83
CA VAL A 438 -3.71 12.54 -14.46
C VAL A 438 -4.47 13.29 -13.38
N GLU A 439 -4.67 14.60 -13.59
CA GLU A 439 -5.51 15.41 -12.73
C GLU A 439 -6.97 14.90 -12.83
N ASP A 440 -7.60 14.67 -11.70
CA ASP A 440 -8.97 14.15 -11.60
C ASP A 440 -9.27 12.99 -12.57
N ALA A 441 -8.48 11.92 -12.48
CA ALA A 441 -8.63 10.76 -13.35
C ALA A 441 -10.01 10.09 -13.26
N SER A 442 -10.72 10.27 -12.13
CA SER A 442 -12.08 9.72 -11.93
C SER A 442 -13.10 10.38 -12.86
N TYR A 443 -12.89 11.64 -13.21
CA TYR A 443 -13.71 12.39 -14.16
C TYR A 443 -13.99 11.63 -15.45
N PHE A 444 -12.99 10.93 -16.00
CA PHE A 444 -13.13 10.22 -17.28
C PHE A 444 -14.02 8.98 -17.23
N PHE A 445 -14.44 8.54 -16.03
CA PHE A 445 -15.20 7.31 -15.78
C PHE A 445 -16.55 7.53 -15.12
N GLU A 446 -16.98 8.78 -14.90
CA GLU A 446 -18.24 9.10 -14.23
C GLU A 446 -19.47 8.78 -15.10
N ASN A 447 -19.39 9.05 -16.39
CA ASN A 447 -20.46 8.79 -17.35
C ASN A 447 -19.92 8.59 -18.76
N ASP A 448 -20.74 8.03 -19.65
CA ASP A 448 -20.38 7.73 -21.04
C ASP A 448 -20.94 8.82 -21.99
N THR A 449 -20.43 10.05 -21.84
CA THR A 449 -20.82 11.16 -22.73
C THR A 449 -19.79 11.39 -23.84
N ARG A 450 -20.21 12.11 -24.90
CA ARG A 450 -19.31 12.50 -26.01
C ARG A 450 -18.20 13.41 -25.53
N GLU A 451 -18.49 14.29 -24.58
CA GLU A 451 -17.54 15.22 -23.99
C GLU A 451 -16.43 14.49 -23.24
N ARG A 452 -16.80 13.45 -22.48
CA ARG A 452 -15.83 12.59 -21.76
C ARG A 452 -14.94 11.82 -22.74
N LYS A 453 -15.51 11.23 -23.79
CA LYS A 453 -14.74 10.53 -24.84
C LYS A 453 -13.80 11.48 -25.57
N TYR A 454 -14.25 12.71 -25.86
CA TYR A 454 -13.40 13.74 -26.44
C TYR A 454 -12.24 14.12 -25.53
N ALA A 455 -12.52 14.37 -24.24
CA ALA A 455 -11.51 14.71 -23.26
C ALA A 455 -10.50 13.57 -23.04
N LEU A 456 -10.95 12.32 -23.02
CA LEU A 456 -10.09 11.15 -22.88
C LEU A 456 -9.17 10.96 -24.09
N ASP A 457 -9.66 11.19 -25.31
CA ASP A 457 -8.82 11.17 -26.52
C ASP A 457 -7.82 12.34 -26.53
N ALA A 458 -8.22 13.54 -26.09
CA ALA A 458 -7.32 14.67 -25.93
C ALA A 458 -6.23 14.39 -24.84
N LEU A 459 -6.61 13.71 -23.76
CA LEU A 459 -5.67 13.23 -22.74
C LEU A 459 -4.62 12.29 -23.36
N MET A 460 -5.05 11.33 -24.20
CA MET A 460 -4.14 10.40 -24.88
C MET A 460 -3.17 11.09 -25.85
N LEU A 461 -3.55 12.23 -26.40
CA LEU A 461 -2.65 13.07 -27.23
C LEU A 461 -1.63 13.84 -26.40
N THR A 462 -2.00 14.30 -25.20
CA THR A 462 -1.19 15.20 -24.37
C THR A 462 -0.28 14.45 -23.37
N HIS A 463 -0.52 13.16 -23.10
CA HIS A 463 0.27 12.33 -22.21
C HIS A 463 1.24 11.44 -23.00
N GLY A 464 2.23 12.08 -23.64
CA GLY A 464 3.27 11.39 -24.40
C GLY A 464 4.31 10.66 -23.54
N TRP A 465 4.43 10.98 -22.25
CA TRP A 465 5.29 10.25 -21.31
C TRP A 465 4.66 8.91 -20.95
N ARG A 466 5.40 7.86 -21.24
CA ARG A 466 4.95 6.48 -21.12
C ARG A 466 5.89 5.72 -20.21
N ARG A 467 5.37 4.69 -19.57
CA ARG A 467 6.19 3.72 -18.84
C ARG A 467 6.99 2.82 -19.78
N PHE A 468 6.67 2.81 -21.05
CA PHE A 468 7.32 1.99 -22.08
C PHE A 468 8.06 2.88 -23.09
N VAL A 469 9.40 2.89 -23.03
CA VAL A 469 10.26 3.71 -23.91
C VAL A 469 11.03 2.81 -24.86
N TRP A 470 10.68 2.84 -26.15
CA TRP A 470 11.26 1.95 -27.16
C TRP A 470 12.78 2.01 -27.28
N ASN A 471 13.40 3.18 -27.19
CA ASN A 471 14.85 3.30 -27.31
C ASN A 471 15.56 2.53 -26.20
N SER A 472 15.18 2.75 -24.94
CA SER A 472 15.73 2.02 -23.79
C SER A 472 15.44 0.51 -23.88
N PHE A 473 14.30 0.15 -24.42
CA PHE A 473 13.85 -1.23 -24.58
C PHE A 473 14.62 -1.99 -25.69
N LEU A 474 14.92 -1.32 -26.83
CA LEU A 474 15.63 -1.93 -27.94
C LEU A 474 17.15 -2.04 -27.71
N ASP A 475 17.72 -1.15 -26.90
CA ASP A 475 19.18 -1.08 -26.66
C ASP A 475 19.65 -2.00 -25.52
N ASP A 476 18.80 -2.90 -25.01
CA ASP A 476 19.08 -3.81 -23.88
C ASP A 476 19.48 -3.11 -22.56
N ILE A 477 19.25 -1.79 -22.47
CA ILE A 477 19.51 -0.98 -21.27
C ILE A 477 18.40 -1.25 -20.23
N GLN A 478 17.16 -1.43 -20.70
CA GLN A 478 16.03 -1.81 -19.87
C GLN A 478 15.76 -3.32 -19.93
N GLY A 479 15.62 -3.97 -18.78
CA GLY A 479 15.07 -5.32 -18.65
C GLY A 479 16.07 -6.46 -18.65
N SER A 480 17.37 -6.20 -18.69
CA SER A 480 18.36 -7.28 -18.64
C SER A 480 18.68 -7.73 -17.21
N LYS A 481 18.34 -6.97 -16.17
CA LYS A 481 18.66 -7.35 -14.80
C LYS A 481 17.46 -7.15 -13.89
N ILE A 482 16.74 -8.24 -13.58
CA ILE A 482 15.79 -8.27 -12.47
C ILE A 482 16.61 -8.11 -11.19
N THR A 483 16.51 -6.94 -10.56
CA THR A 483 17.17 -6.66 -9.29
C THR A 483 16.34 -7.19 -8.12
N TYR A 484 15.03 -7.02 -8.20
CA TYR A 484 14.07 -7.45 -7.19
C TYR A 484 13.30 -8.68 -7.67
N ILE A 485 13.62 -9.83 -7.10
CA ILE A 485 12.90 -11.09 -7.38
C ILE A 485 11.49 -10.98 -6.78
N PRO A 486 10.45 -11.53 -7.45
CA PRO A 486 9.11 -11.59 -6.87
C PRO A 486 9.12 -12.27 -5.51
N GLU A 487 8.63 -11.57 -4.48
CA GLU A 487 8.65 -12.09 -3.11
C GLU A 487 7.51 -13.08 -2.89
N LYS A 488 7.87 -14.28 -2.41
CA LYS A 488 6.91 -15.34 -2.07
C LYS A 488 6.61 -15.33 -0.58
N ALA A 489 5.41 -15.77 -0.21
CA ALA A 489 4.97 -15.87 1.18
C ALA A 489 5.57 -17.11 1.88
N THR A 490 6.85 -17.37 1.69
CA THR A 490 7.56 -18.52 2.29
C THR A 490 7.99 -18.27 3.73
N GLY A 491 7.66 -17.12 4.29
CA GLY A 491 8.06 -16.68 5.62
C GLY A 491 9.15 -15.61 5.60
N THR A 492 9.46 -15.11 6.79
CA THR A 492 10.47 -14.07 7.01
C THR A 492 11.81 -14.74 7.32
N LEU A 493 12.85 -14.38 6.59
CA LEU A 493 14.24 -14.70 6.94
C LEU A 493 14.74 -13.69 7.96
N ILE A 494 15.42 -14.18 8.99
CA ILE A 494 16.09 -13.36 9.99
C ILE A 494 17.58 -13.39 9.65
N GLU A 495 18.06 -12.31 9.05
CA GLU A 495 19.41 -12.22 8.52
C GLU A 495 20.20 -11.11 9.18
N GLY A 496 21.49 -11.35 9.34
CA GLY A 496 22.37 -10.39 9.96
C GLY A 496 23.82 -10.86 9.97
N PHE A 497 24.62 -10.16 10.73
CA PHE A 497 26.02 -10.51 10.89
C PHE A 497 26.51 -10.19 12.30
N THR A 498 27.56 -10.86 12.69
CA THR A 498 28.29 -10.63 13.95
C THR A 498 29.58 -9.85 13.70
N ALA A 499 29.83 -8.83 14.49
CA ALA A 499 31.02 -8.00 14.39
C ALA A 499 31.46 -7.52 15.78
N LEU A 500 32.65 -6.90 15.88
CA LEU A 500 33.08 -6.26 17.13
C LEU A 500 32.07 -5.21 17.60
N THR A 501 31.75 -5.20 18.88
CA THR A 501 30.87 -4.22 19.50
C THR A 501 31.33 -2.81 19.19
N GLY A 502 30.41 -1.99 18.65
CA GLY A 502 30.71 -0.61 18.24
C GLY A 502 31.45 -0.50 16.89
N ASN A 503 31.79 -1.61 16.21
CA ASN A 503 32.45 -1.56 14.91
C ASN A 503 31.87 -2.58 13.92
N PRO A 504 30.74 -2.27 13.25
CA PRO A 504 30.11 -3.16 12.28
C PRO A 504 30.96 -3.52 11.06
N LYS A 505 32.03 -2.76 10.81
CA LYS A 505 32.97 -3.01 9.71
C LYS A 505 34.04 -4.07 10.03
N ALA A 506 34.04 -4.58 11.24
CA ALA A 506 34.99 -5.61 11.68
C ALA A 506 34.25 -6.92 11.98
N PRO A 507 33.83 -7.69 10.96
CA PRO A 507 33.07 -8.93 11.15
C PRO A 507 33.87 -9.95 11.97
N ARG A 508 33.16 -10.77 12.74
CA ARG A 508 33.72 -11.87 13.56
C ARG A 508 32.80 -13.09 13.43
N ALA A 509 33.40 -14.24 13.19
CA ALA A 509 32.66 -15.48 13.26
C ALA A 509 32.25 -15.76 14.71
N ALA A 510 30.99 -16.13 14.90
CA ALA A 510 30.40 -16.44 16.20
C ALA A 510 29.32 -17.51 16.04
N LYS A 511 28.80 -18.00 17.15
CA LYS A 511 27.59 -18.80 17.17
C LYS A 511 26.44 -17.93 17.67
N VAL A 512 25.38 -17.84 16.89
CA VAL A 512 24.19 -17.03 17.21
C VAL A 512 23.05 -17.97 17.58
N SER A 513 22.38 -17.67 18.67
CA SER A 513 21.13 -18.28 19.10
C SER A 513 19.98 -17.34 18.76
N LEU A 514 19.00 -17.86 18.06
CA LEU A 514 17.72 -17.20 17.80
C LEU A 514 16.65 -17.81 18.67
N ARG A 515 15.80 -16.94 19.20
CA ARG A 515 14.64 -17.35 19.95
C ARG A 515 13.42 -16.53 19.57
N ILE A 516 12.30 -17.23 19.31
CA ILE A 516 10.99 -16.66 19.01
C ILE A 516 9.97 -17.30 19.95
N PRO A 517 9.66 -16.67 21.10
CA PRO A 517 8.81 -17.27 22.12
C PRO A 517 7.40 -17.62 21.62
N GLU A 518 6.79 -16.75 20.82
CA GLU A 518 5.45 -16.93 20.25
C GLU A 518 5.34 -18.23 19.43
N LEU A 519 6.42 -18.63 18.76
CA LEU A 519 6.48 -19.83 17.91
C LEU A 519 7.14 -21.03 18.62
N ASN A 520 7.60 -20.86 19.86
CA ASN A 520 8.42 -21.85 20.59
C ASN A 520 9.68 -22.28 19.80
N ILE A 521 10.26 -21.35 19.02
CA ILE A 521 11.46 -21.60 18.22
C ILE A 521 12.67 -21.20 19.03
N ILE A 522 13.66 -22.13 19.10
CA ILE A 522 15.00 -21.88 19.59
C ILE A 522 15.94 -22.58 18.62
N GLU A 523 16.78 -21.82 17.94
CA GLU A 523 17.69 -22.33 16.91
C GLU A 523 19.07 -21.68 17.06
N GLU A 524 20.13 -22.48 16.95
CA GLU A 524 21.49 -21.99 17.00
C GLU A 524 22.22 -22.25 15.67
N LYS A 525 22.89 -21.24 15.16
CA LYS A 525 23.71 -21.33 13.95
C LYS A 525 25.08 -20.70 14.12
N SER A 526 26.09 -21.35 13.60
CA SER A 526 27.41 -20.74 13.43
C SER A 526 27.40 -19.81 12.23
N THR A 527 27.92 -18.62 12.39
CA THR A 527 28.10 -17.68 11.29
C THR A 527 29.24 -18.13 10.36
N ASN A 528 29.27 -17.62 9.15
CA ASN A 528 30.41 -17.81 8.26
C ASN A 528 31.60 -16.92 8.66
N ASP A 529 32.71 -17.00 7.91
CA ASP A 529 33.94 -16.22 8.17
C ASP A 529 33.72 -14.71 8.11
N GLN A 530 32.66 -14.24 7.45
CA GLN A 530 32.22 -12.85 7.39
C GLN A 530 31.22 -12.50 8.49
N GLY A 531 31.02 -13.37 9.47
CA GLY A 531 30.07 -13.19 10.56
C GLY A 531 28.60 -13.34 10.15
N ARG A 532 28.27 -13.72 8.91
CA ARG A 532 26.88 -13.77 8.39
C ARG A 532 26.12 -14.99 8.93
N PHE A 533 24.84 -14.75 9.29
CA PHE A 533 23.86 -15.78 9.63
C PHE A 533 22.55 -15.53 8.90
N SER A 534 21.74 -16.58 8.77
CA SER A 534 20.37 -16.56 8.27
C SER A 534 19.56 -17.64 8.96
N PHE A 535 18.45 -17.26 9.60
CA PHE A 535 17.48 -18.15 10.22
C PHE A 535 16.17 -18.11 9.47
N GLY A 536 15.38 -19.18 9.54
CA GLY A 536 14.08 -19.27 8.89
C GLY A 536 14.14 -19.95 7.50
N PRO A 537 13.12 -19.71 6.65
CA PRO A 537 12.02 -18.73 6.83
C PRO A 537 10.99 -19.12 7.90
N TYR A 538 10.48 -18.15 8.66
CA TYR A 538 9.42 -18.33 9.65
C TYR A 538 8.19 -17.50 9.33
N GLU A 539 7.01 -18.01 9.67
CA GLU A 539 5.75 -17.24 9.62
C GLU A 539 5.66 -16.30 10.83
N LEU A 540 6.30 -15.15 10.73
CA LEU A 540 6.28 -14.13 11.77
C LEU A 540 5.13 -13.15 11.54
N ASN A 541 4.38 -12.86 12.59
CA ASN A 541 3.46 -11.75 12.62
C ASN A 541 4.20 -10.45 12.91
N ASP A 542 3.63 -9.32 12.48
CA ASP A 542 4.16 -8.00 12.82
C ASP A 542 4.12 -7.80 14.34
N GLY A 543 5.22 -7.28 14.90
CA GLY A 543 5.39 -7.13 16.33
C GLY A 543 5.78 -8.40 17.09
N THR A 544 6.11 -9.51 16.41
CA THR A 544 6.64 -10.71 17.07
C THR A 544 8.02 -10.42 17.67
N GLU A 545 8.10 -10.59 18.98
CA GLU A 545 9.35 -10.42 19.72
C GLU A 545 10.35 -11.51 19.35
N THR A 546 11.55 -11.11 19.00
CA THR A 546 12.65 -12.00 18.67
C THR A 546 13.88 -11.63 19.46
N TYR A 547 14.56 -12.64 19.94
CA TYR A 547 15.77 -12.48 20.75
C TYR A 547 16.94 -13.14 20.03
N LEU A 548 18.02 -12.40 19.86
CA LEU A 548 19.27 -12.87 19.29
C LEU A 548 20.38 -12.76 20.32
N GLU A 549 21.10 -13.84 20.53
CA GLU A 549 22.20 -13.94 21.48
C GLU A 549 23.43 -14.54 20.81
N ILE A 550 24.60 -14.05 21.19
CA ILE A 550 25.86 -14.70 20.86
C ILE A 550 26.17 -15.75 21.90
N VAL A 551 26.14 -17.01 21.49
CA VAL A 551 26.55 -18.12 22.34
C VAL A 551 28.08 -18.09 22.49
N ASN A 552 28.56 -17.98 23.74
CA ASN A 552 29.98 -17.92 24.03
C ASN A 552 30.74 -19.12 23.41
N ILE A 553 31.62 -18.85 22.47
CA ILE A 553 32.60 -19.84 22.02
C ILE A 553 33.68 -19.86 23.09
N GLU A 554 33.86 -20.99 23.81
CA GLU A 554 34.99 -21.21 24.68
C GLU A 554 36.30 -21.12 23.88
N THR A 555 36.89 -19.95 23.86
CA THR A 555 38.24 -19.80 23.28
C THR A 555 39.23 -20.32 24.28
N LYS A 556 39.92 -21.42 23.99
CA LYS A 556 41.06 -21.99 24.74
C LYS A 556 42.26 -21.03 24.83
N SER A 557 42.11 -19.76 24.47
CA SER A 557 43.18 -18.77 24.45
C SER A 557 43.02 -17.74 25.57
N ARG A 558 44.07 -17.52 26.34
CA ARG A 558 44.19 -16.46 27.36
C ARG A 558 44.23 -15.02 26.81
N LYS A 559 43.86 -14.82 25.54
CA LYS A 559 43.71 -13.50 24.94
C LYS A 559 42.40 -12.84 25.39
N LYS A 560 42.46 -11.55 25.58
CA LYS A 560 41.33 -10.67 25.94
C LYS A 560 40.06 -11.06 25.16
N LYS A 561 38.97 -11.37 25.87
CA LYS A 561 37.66 -11.71 25.26
C LYS A 561 37.28 -10.52 24.38
N GLU A 562 37.09 -10.74 23.07
CA GLU A 562 36.59 -9.72 22.15
C GLU A 562 35.10 -9.60 22.39
N ASP A 563 34.59 -8.38 22.58
CA ASP A 563 33.17 -8.13 22.66
C ASP A 563 32.59 -8.14 21.24
N ILE A 564 31.67 -9.05 20.99
CA ILE A 564 31.03 -9.24 19.70
C ILE A 564 29.53 -8.96 19.88
N SER A 565 28.96 -8.15 18.97
CA SER A 565 27.52 -7.86 18.92
C SER A 565 26.88 -8.41 17.65
N VAL A 566 25.59 -8.66 17.72
CA VAL A 566 24.75 -8.99 16.57
C VAL A 566 24.30 -7.70 15.90
N TYR A 567 24.40 -7.66 14.57
CA TYR A 567 23.90 -6.59 13.74
C TYR A 567 22.92 -7.19 12.75
N MET A 568 21.70 -6.69 12.73
CA MET A 568 20.71 -7.12 11.76
C MET A 568 21.03 -6.51 10.40
N ASP A 569 20.76 -7.26 9.34
CA ASP A 569 20.62 -6.66 8.03
C ASP A 569 19.41 -5.78 8.11
N ASP A 570 19.64 -4.48 8.23
CA ASP A 570 18.57 -3.51 8.06
C ASP A 570 17.75 -3.93 6.83
N GLU A 571 16.43 -3.80 6.87
CA GLU A 571 15.57 -3.79 5.67
C GLU A 571 15.93 -2.63 4.72
N ARG A 572 17.20 -2.29 4.65
CA ARG A 572 17.81 -1.22 3.85
C ARG A 572 17.55 -1.34 2.38
N SER A 573 16.97 -2.42 1.95
CA SER A 573 16.92 -2.68 0.52
C SER A 573 15.62 -2.28 -0.15
N LEU A 574 14.64 -1.75 0.56
CA LEU A 574 13.57 -1.07 -0.14
C LEU A 574 14.11 0.29 -0.57
N PRO A 575 14.27 0.55 -1.87
CA PRO A 575 14.72 1.85 -2.32
C PRO A 575 13.81 2.91 -1.72
N GLU A 576 14.40 4.00 -1.24
CA GLU A 576 13.64 5.20 -0.91
C GLU A 576 12.79 5.52 -2.13
N VAL A 577 11.51 5.18 -2.03
CA VAL A 577 10.60 5.51 -3.11
C VAL A 577 10.35 7.00 -3.00
N LYS A 578 11.08 7.76 -3.79
CA LYS A 578 10.88 9.20 -3.87
C LYS A 578 9.45 9.44 -4.31
N ARG A 579 8.72 10.30 -3.61
CA ARG A 579 7.46 10.84 -4.12
C ARG A 579 7.75 11.40 -5.51
N THR A 580 7.07 10.88 -6.51
CA THR A 580 7.29 11.27 -7.90
C THR A 580 6.88 12.72 -8.18
N LYS A 581 6.08 13.32 -7.30
CA LYS A 581 5.86 14.78 -7.22
C LYS A 581 5.44 15.14 -5.79
N LYS A 582 6.03 16.19 -5.22
CA LYS A 582 5.38 16.93 -4.14
C LYS A 582 4.11 17.50 -4.74
N ILE A 583 2.97 16.92 -4.40
CA ILE A 583 1.68 17.54 -4.68
C ILE A 583 1.71 18.81 -3.83
N PRO A 584 1.62 20.00 -4.43
CA PRO A 584 1.72 21.24 -3.66
C PRO A 584 0.55 21.27 -2.70
N ILE A 585 0.80 20.96 -1.43
CA ILE A 585 -0.15 21.15 -0.35
C ILE A 585 -0.22 22.67 -0.20
N LYS A 586 -1.33 23.26 -0.62
CA LYS A 586 -1.61 24.67 -0.30
C LYS A 586 -1.63 24.77 1.23
N ARG A 587 -0.48 25.11 1.84
CA ARG A 587 -0.49 25.66 3.20
C ARG A 587 -1.43 26.86 3.12
N LYS A 588 -2.52 26.84 3.91
CA LYS A 588 -3.25 28.05 4.17
C LYS A 588 -2.26 29.05 4.76
N ALA A 589 -1.65 29.86 3.88
CA ALA A 589 -1.17 31.14 4.35
C ALA A 589 -2.38 31.85 4.97
N LYS A 590 -2.20 32.40 6.16
CA LYS A 590 -3.22 33.09 6.95
C LYS A 590 -3.94 34.22 6.20
N ASP A 591 -3.62 34.46 4.92
CA ASP A 591 -4.09 35.59 4.12
C ASP A 591 -4.24 35.26 2.62
N SER A 592 -5.00 34.23 2.22
CA SER A 592 -5.44 34.14 0.84
C SER A 592 -6.92 33.82 0.75
N LYS A 593 -7.71 34.85 0.49
CA LYS A 593 -9.07 34.78 -0.03
C LYS A 593 -8.98 34.29 -1.50
N ASP A 594 -8.92 33.00 -1.73
CA ASP A 594 -9.06 32.40 -3.05
C ASP A 594 -10.47 31.84 -3.20
N GLU A 595 -11.27 32.56 -3.97
CA GLU A 595 -12.58 32.18 -4.48
C GLU A 595 -12.40 31.40 -5.80
N GLY A 596 -12.06 30.12 -5.70
CA GLY A 596 -12.32 29.18 -6.77
C GLY A 596 -13.68 28.56 -6.56
N SER A 597 -14.60 28.74 -7.47
CA SER A 597 -16.00 28.29 -7.46
C SER A 597 -16.60 28.18 -6.05
N ALA A 598 -17.12 29.28 -5.56
CA ALA A 598 -17.61 29.46 -4.18
C ALA A 598 -18.65 28.41 -3.74
N THR A 599 -19.36 27.79 -4.65
CA THR A 599 -20.35 26.74 -4.38
C THR A 599 -19.70 25.40 -3.99
N ASP A 600 -18.63 24.99 -4.67
CA ASP A 600 -18.00 23.68 -4.48
C ASP A 600 -17.17 23.64 -3.19
N THR A 601 -16.47 24.71 -2.89
CA THR A 601 -15.71 24.87 -1.62
C THR A 601 -16.65 24.91 -0.41
N SER A 602 -17.82 25.52 -0.53
CA SER A 602 -18.83 25.61 0.53
C SER A 602 -19.43 24.24 0.85
N GLU A 603 -19.77 23.43 -0.15
CA GLU A 603 -20.31 22.09 0.04
C GLU A 603 -19.28 21.14 0.63
N ARG A 604 -18.02 21.20 0.18
CA ARG A 604 -16.91 20.46 0.76
C ARG A 604 -16.73 20.77 2.25
N MET A 605 -16.67 22.04 2.62
CA MET A 605 -16.50 22.45 4.02
C MET A 605 -17.67 21.97 4.87
N LYS A 606 -18.90 22.04 4.36
CA LYS A 606 -20.08 21.51 5.04
C LYS A 606 -19.97 20.00 5.27
N ASN A 607 -19.59 19.23 4.25
CA ASN A 607 -19.44 17.78 4.37
C ASN A 607 -18.33 17.39 5.36
N VAL A 608 -17.21 18.10 5.35
CA VAL A 608 -16.12 17.91 6.32
C VAL A 608 -16.59 18.24 7.73
N GLN A 609 -17.30 19.34 7.92
CA GLN A 609 -17.79 19.77 9.23
C GLN A 609 -18.84 18.81 9.80
N GLU A 610 -19.73 18.30 8.96
CA GLU A 610 -20.71 17.26 9.33
C GLU A 610 -20.00 15.96 9.73
N TYR A 611 -18.97 15.56 8.97
CA TYR A 611 -18.15 14.41 9.31
C TYR A 611 -17.46 14.58 10.66
N LEU A 612 -16.79 15.71 10.89
CA LEU A 612 -16.09 15.99 12.15
C LEU A 612 -17.06 15.97 13.34
N THR A 613 -18.27 16.51 13.17
CA THR A 613 -19.31 16.47 14.20
C THR A 613 -19.72 15.03 14.52
N LYS A 614 -19.91 14.18 13.51
CA LYS A 614 -20.25 12.76 13.70
C LYS A 614 -19.11 11.98 14.36
N ALA A 615 -17.86 12.21 13.92
CA ALA A 615 -16.68 11.59 14.50
C ALA A 615 -16.49 11.99 15.98
N TYR A 616 -16.74 13.24 16.31
CA TYR A 616 -16.71 13.73 17.70
C TYR A 616 -17.78 13.05 18.56
N ARG A 617 -19.03 12.96 18.09
CA ARG A 617 -20.10 12.24 18.80
C ARG A 617 -19.76 10.80 19.08
N LYS A 618 -19.18 10.09 18.09
CA LYS A 618 -18.70 8.72 18.28
C LYS A 618 -17.68 8.65 19.42
N LYS A 619 -16.69 9.52 19.41
CA LYS A 619 -15.59 9.52 20.37
C LYS A 619 -16.06 9.90 21.77
N SER A 620 -16.95 10.89 21.91
CA SER A 620 -17.58 11.26 23.19
C SER A 620 -18.41 10.11 23.76
N ALA A 621 -19.13 9.36 22.91
CA ALA A 621 -19.87 8.18 23.34
C ALA A 621 -18.95 7.03 23.75
N GLU A 622 -17.79 6.88 23.10
CA GLU A 622 -16.77 5.91 23.50
C GLU A 622 -16.12 6.27 24.84
N PHE A 623 -15.84 7.53 25.07
CA PHE A 623 -15.20 8.04 26.29
C PHE A 623 -16.14 8.02 27.51
N SER A 624 -17.43 8.28 27.31
CA SER A 624 -18.42 8.31 28.39
C SER A 624 -18.79 6.91 28.91
N TYR A 625 -18.34 5.84 28.25
CA TYR A 625 -18.65 4.47 28.62
C TYR A 625 -17.46 3.58 28.30
N ASP A 626 -16.47 3.54 29.20
CA ASP A 626 -15.49 2.47 29.23
C ASP A 626 -15.85 1.52 30.39
N PRO A 627 -16.33 0.30 30.13
CA PRO A 627 -16.66 -0.65 31.19
C PRO A 627 -15.41 -1.13 31.96
N ALA A 628 -14.21 -0.85 31.42
CA ALA A 628 -12.95 -1.10 32.12
C ALA A 628 -12.54 0.08 33.03
N ILE A 629 -13.11 1.26 32.83
CA ILE A 629 -13.00 2.38 33.77
C ILE A 629 -14.17 2.24 34.74
N THR A 630 -13.98 1.40 35.77
CA THR A 630 -14.77 1.58 37.00
C THR A 630 -14.47 3.02 37.45
N GLN A 631 -15.46 3.90 37.40
CA GLN A 631 -15.38 5.17 38.14
C GLN A 631 -15.22 4.76 39.61
N LEU A 632 -13.97 4.67 40.06
CA LEU A 632 -13.69 4.60 41.48
C LEU A 632 -14.21 5.90 42.04
N GLU A 633 -15.20 5.80 42.93
CA GLU A 633 -15.47 6.88 43.87
C GLU A 633 -14.12 7.31 44.43
N GLU A 634 -13.92 8.61 44.59
CA GLU A 634 -12.68 9.23 45.05
C GLU A 634 -12.16 8.43 46.28
N VAL A 635 -11.26 7.49 46.02
CA VAL A 635 -10.57 6.77 47.07
C VAL A 635 -9.47 7.70 47.53
N GLU A 636 -9.69 8.32 48.64
CA GLU A 636 -8.65 9.02 49.39
C GLU A 636 -7.55 7.96 49.69
N ILE A 637 -6.53 7.90 48.82
CA ILE A 637 -5.39 7.03 49.01
C ILE A 637 -4.54 7.67 50.10
N SER A 638 -4.87 7.42 51.34
CA SER A 638 -3.89 7.52 52.43
C SER A 638 -2.99 6.28 52.30
N ALA A 639 -1.99 6.35 51.42
CA ALA A 639 -0.94 5.35 51.40
C ALA A 639 -0.20 5.41 52.74
N PRO A 640 -0.11 4.32 53.48
CA PRO A 640 0.78 4.29 54.62
C PRO A 640 2.18 4.63 54.12
N MET A 641 2.86 5.53 54.80
CA MET A 641 4.21 5.96 54.48
C MET A 641 5.08 4.70 54.40
N LYS A 642 5.58 4.38 53.20
CA LYS A 642 6.43 3.21 52.99
C LYS A 642 7.62 3.28 53.88
N THR A 643 7.97 2.16 54.50
CA THR A 643 9.19 2.09 55.30
C THR A 643 10.42 2.18 54.35
N ARG A 644 11.51 2.67 54.81
CA ARG A 644 12.80 2.74 54.09
C ARG A 644 13.22 1.38 53.53
N THR A 645 12.80 0.29 54.18
CA THR A 645 13.06 -1.09 53.73
C THR A 645 12.17 -1.44 52.54
N GLU A 646 10.90 -1.06 52.54
CA GLU A 646 9.98 -1.29 51.44
C GLU A 646 10.39 -0.49 50.19
N GLU A 647 10.76 0.78 50.33
CA GLU A 647 11.35 1.59 49.25
C GLU A 647 12.59 0.95 48.64
N ARG A 648 13.45 0.37 49.51
CA ARG A 648 14.67 -0.29 49.02
C ARG A 648 14.38 -1.62 48.34
N ILE A 649 13.41 -2.37 48.76
CA ILE A 649 12.92 -3.59 48.08
C ILE A 649 12.41 -3.23 46.69
N GLU A 650 11.56 -2.22 46.58
CA GLU A 650 11.04 -1.76 45.27
C GLU A 650 12.19 -1.26 44.37
N GLU A 651 13.17 -0.57 44.91
CA GLU A 651 14.36 -0.15 44.16
C GLU A 651 15.14 -1.36 43.61
N ILE A 652 15.31 -2.41 44.45
CA ILE A 652 15.98 -3.64 44.02
C ILE A 652 15.13 -4.35 42.97
N GLU A 653 13.80 -4.46 43.16
CA GLU A 653 12.87 -5.05 42.20
C GLU A 653 12.86 -4.34 40.85
N SER A 654 12.86 -3.00 40.87
CA SER A 654 12.89 -2.19 39.64
C SER A 654 14.17 -2.35 38.83
N LYS A 655 15.24 -2.82 39.46
CA LYS A 655 16.55 -3.06 38.86
C LYS A 655 16.78 -4.53 38.50
N THR A 656 15.80 -5.44 38.82
CA THR A 656 15.93 -6.83 38.40
C THR A 656 15.75 -6.96 36.88
N PHE A 657 16.63 -7.71 36.29
CA PHE A 657 16.70 -7.90 34.84
C PHE A 657 15.44 -8.59 34.26
N HIS A 658 14.83 -9.49 34.99
CA HIS A 658 13.69 -10.29 34.53
C HIS A 658 12.33 -9.61 34.76
N GLY A 659 12.29 -8.41 35.34
CA GLY A 659 11.02 -7.72 35.63
C GLY A 659 10.11 -8.54 36.57
N ASN A 660 8.96 -8.94 36.07
CA ASN A 660 8.00 -9.75 36.84
C ASN A 660 8.41 -11.23 36.90
N ALA A 661 8.42 -11.80 38.07
CA ALA A 661 8.63 -13.24 38.27
C ALA A 661 7.32 -14.03 38.13
N THR A 662 7.40 -15.29 37.64
CA THR A 662 6.25 -16.20 37.65
C THR A 662 5.75 -16.44 39.07
N ILE A 663 6.68 -16.59 40.01
CA ILE A 663 6.43 -16.75 41.45
C ILE A 663 7.51 -16.01 42.21
N ARG A 664 7.12 -15.19 43.18
CA ARG A 664 8.02 -14.54 44.13
C ARG A 664 7.69 -14.98 45.56
N LEU A 665 8.71 -15.41 46.31
CA LEU A 665 8.63 -15.78 47.73
C LEU A 665 9.49 -14.86 48.54
N PHE A 666 8.90 -14.13 49.49
CA PHE A 666 9.65 -13.37 50.46
C PHE A 666 10.03 -14.26 51.65
N ALA A 667 11.28 -14.31 52.00
CA ALA A 667 11.80 -15.15 53.08
C ALA A 667 11.11 -14.85 54.41
N ASP A 668 10.90 -13.56 54.71
CA ASP A 668 10.32 -13.15 56.01
C ASP A 668 8.84 -13.54 56.19
N SER A 669 8.12 -13.82 55.09
CA SER A 669 6.71 -14.28 55.12
C SER A 669 6.53 -15.77 55.37
N THR A 670 7.61 -16.54 55.33
CA THR A 670 7.57 -18.00 55.34
C THR A 670 8.13 -18.64 56.63
N GLY A 671 8.60 -17.86 57.59
CA GLY A 671 9.17 -18.37 58.85
C GLY A 671 10.48 -19.12 58.64
N THR A 672 11.50 -18.45 58.24
CA THR A 672 12.79 -19.01 57.75
C THR A 672 13.74 -19.52 58.79
N SER A 673 13.38 -19.48 60.07
CA SER A 673 14.30 -19.92 61.19
C SER A 673 14.63 -21.40 61.09
N GLY A 674 15.88 -21.72 60.75
CA GLY A 674 16.37 -23.11 60.68
C GLY A 674 16.18 -23.80 59.30
N LEU A 675 15.72 -23.10 58.28
CA LEU A 675 15.60 -23.59 56.92
C LEU A 675 16.86 -23.32 56.07
N SER A 676 17.20 -24.23 55.18
CA SER A 676 18.19 -23.97 54.11
C SER A 676 17.53 -23.25 52.95
N ALA A 677 18.33 -22.62 52.05
CA ALA A 677 17.87 -22.00 50.84
C ALA A 677 17.06 -22.97 49.93
N ILE A 678 17.47 -24.23 49.88
CA ILE A 678 16.73 -25.27 49.10
C ILE A 678 15.34 -25.54 49.71
N ASP A 679 15.22 -25.57 51.03
CA ASP A 679 13.92 -25.77 51.67
C ASP A 679 12.97 -24.61 51.36
N LEU A 680 13.49 -23.39 51.36
CA LEU A 680 12.70 -22.20 50.96
C LEU A 680 12.29 -22.26 49.48
N ILE A 681 13.20 -22.60 48.59
CA ILE A 681 12.93 -22.76 47.15
C ILE A 681 11.86 -23.84 46.93
N GLY A 682 11.92 -24.94 47.70
CA GLY A 682 10.95 -26.05 47.66
C GLY A 682 9.54 -25.63 48.04
N GLN A 683 9.33 -24.51 48.74
CA GLN A 683 8.00 -23.97 49.06
C GLN A 683 7.34 -23.29 47.86
N ALA A 684 8.10 -22.96 46.79
CA ALA A 684 7.53 -22.36 45.61
C ALA A 684 6.61 -23.32 44.85
N PRO A 685 5.36 -22.93 44.55
CA PRO A 685 4.42 -23.77 43.83
C PRO A 685 5.03 -24.33 42.52
N GLY A 686 5.02 -25.66 42.37
CA GLY A 686 5.56 -26.33 41.17
C GLY A 686 7.08 -26.52 41.15
N VAL A 687 7.82 -26.13 42.15
CA VAL A 687 9.18 -26.58 42.37
C VAL A 687 9.17 -27.90 43.13
N THR A 688 10.01 -28.83 42.76
CA THR A 688 10.15 -30.13 43.40
C THR A 688 11.59 -30.38 43.77
N ILE A 689 11.85 -30.73 45.05
CA ILE A 689 13.16 -31.10 45.50
C ILE A 689 13.23 -32.63 45.54
N GLY A 690 14.12 -33.22 44.78
CA GLY A 690 14.45 -34.65 44.76
C GLY A 690 15.67 -34.95 45.66
N GLY A 691 15.84 -36.25 46.05
CA GLY A 691 16.96 -36.67 46.90
C GLY A 691 16.74 -36.38 48.40
N ARG A 692 17.26 -37.25 49.25
CA ARG A 692 17.05 -37.11 50.73
C ARG A 692 18.14 -36.38 51.48
N LYS A 693 19.33 -36.27 50.93
CA LYS A 693 20.50 -35.60 51.61
C LYS A 693 21.46 -34.98 50.55
N LYS A 694 22.19 -33.93 51.01
CA LYS A 694 23.33 -33.38 50.23
C LYS A 694 24.37 -34.49 50.02
N PRO A 695 25.04 -34.58 48.88
CA PRO A 695 24.90 -33.77 47.64
C PRO A 695 23.89 -34.26 46.61
N GLU A 696 23.08 -35.27 46.92
CA GLU A 696 22.14 -35.95 46.00
C GLU A 696 20.84 -35.16 45.76
N GLN A 697 20.65 -33.99 46.39
CA GLN A 697 19.48 -33.17 46.20
C GLN A 697 19.45 -32.60 44.80
N THR A 698 18.29 -32.69 44.12
CA THR A 698 18.01 -32.11 42.81
C THR A 698 16.84 -31.15 42.91
N VAL A 699 16.86 -30.11 42.10
CA VAL A 699 15.75 -29.13 41.99
C VAL A 699 15.18 -29.22 40.61
N THR A 700 13.85 -29.34 40.49
CA THR A 700 13.15 -29.36 39.19
C THR A 700 11.94 -28.48 39.24
N ILE A 701 11.58 -27.84 38.13
CA ILE A 701 10.43 -26.97 37.98
C ILE A 701 9.40 -27.68 37.10
N ARG A 702 8.16 -27.91 37.63
CA ARG A 702 7.08 -28.57 36.88
C ARG A 702 6.57 -27.69 35.73
N GLY A 703 6.22 -28.35 34.62
CA GLY A 703 5.56 -27.72 33.48
C GLY A 703 6.47 -27.45 32.29
N LEU A 704 7.77 -27.71 32.41
CA LEU A 704 8.76 -27.50 31.33
C LEU A 704 9.18 -28.79 30.63
N ARG A 705 8.23 -29.73 30.37
CA ARG A 705 8.53 -30.91 29.53
C ARG A 705 8.59 -30.48 28.06
N GLY A 706 9.79 -30.30 27.56
CA GLY A 706 10.05 -30.12 26.14
C GLY A 706 9.63 -31.36 25.31
N TYR A 707 9.28 -31.17 24.10
CA TYR A 707 8.70 -32.11 23.14
C TYR A 707 9.71 -33.17 22.61
N ASP A 708 10.93 -33.22 23.08
CA ASP A 708 11.87 -34.27 22.66
C ASP A 708 12.62 -34.90 23.84
N SER A 709 12.18 -36.11 24.17
CA SER A 709 12.72 -36.95 25.22
C SER A 709 14.08 -37.59 24.89
N PHE A 710 14.84 -37.08 23.95
CA PHE A 710 16.03 -37.77 23.44
C PHE A 710 17.40 -37.15 23.78
N VAL A 711 17.51 -35.93 24.34
CA VAL A 711 18.84 -35.28 24.48
C VAL A 711 19.12 -34.61 25.83
N ALA A 712 18.19 -34.42 26.74
CA ALA A 712 18.48 -33.77 28.04
C ALA A 712 18.44 -34.74 29.23
N THR A 713 19.60 -35.19 29.67
CA THR A 713 19.79 -35.92 30.94
C THR A 713 19.80 -34.95 32.15
N ASP A 714 19.92 -33.66 31.96
CA ASP A 714 19.94 -32.66 33.03
C ASP A 714 18.65 -31.79 33.02
N THR A 715 17.87 -31.86 34.09
CA THR A 715 16.62 -31.10 34.28
C THR A 715 16.79 -29.98 35.32
N THR A 716 18.03 -29.65 35.67
CA THR A 716 18.35 -28.66 36.71
C THR A 716 18.08 -27.26 36.19
N PRO A 717 17.33 -26.38 36.93
CA PRO A 717 17.17 -24.98 36.57
C PRO A 717 18.48 -24.19 36.73
N LEU A 718 18.56 -23.02 36.14
CA LEU A 718 19.63 -22.07 36.40
C LEU A 718 19.41 -21.40 37.77
N PHE A 719 20.49 -21.12 38.45
CA PHE A 719 20.47 -20.40 39.74
C PHE A 719 21.27 -19.11 39.66
N PHE A 720 20.69 -18.03 40.16
CA PHE A 720 21.36 -16.74 40.30
C PHE A 720 21.22 -16.27 41.73
N VAL A 721 22.29 -15.73 42.28
CA VAL A 721 22.32 -15.07 43.61
C VAL A 721 22.90 -13.68 43.42
N ASP A 722 22.13 -12.65 43.78
CA ASP A 722 22.49 -11.25 43.61
C ASP A 722 23.00 -10.89 42.21
N GLY A 723 22.39 -11.49 41.15
CA GLY A 723 22.74 -11.27 39.76
C GLY A 723 23.95 -12.09 39.27
N GLY A 724 24.63 -12.86 40.11
CA GLY A 724 25.69 -13.78 39.74
C GLY A 724 25.17 -15.20 39.56
N GLU A 725 25.54 -15.89 38.46
CA GLU A 725 25.21 -17.29 38.24
C GLU A 725 25.97 -18.19 39.22
N VAL A 726 25.25 -19.13 39.82
CA VAL A 726 25.80 -20.06 40.78
C VAL A 726 25.36 -21.50 40.47
N ASN A 727 26.08 -22.50 41.00
CA ASN A 727 25.65 -23.90 40.90
C ASN A 727 24.76 -24.31 42.08
N LEU A 728 24.10 -25.46 41.93
CA LEU A 728 23.20 -26.01 42.97
C LEU A 728 23.95 -26.24 44.30
N GLU A 729 25.22 -26.63 44.24
CA GLU A 729 26.04 -26.85 45.44
C GLU A 729 26.18 -25.57 46.30
N TYR A 730 26.32 -24.42 45.65
CA TYR A 730 26.35 -23.12 46.34
C TYR A 730 25.05 -22.88 47.12
N ILE A 731 23.90 -23.13 46.45
CA ILE A 731 22.57 -22.96 47.04
C ILE A 731 22.35 -23.94 48.19
N GLN A 732 22.85 -25.17 48.09
CA GLN A 732 22.79 -26.15 49.15
C GLN A 732 23.43 -25.74 50.49
N HIS A 733 24.41 -24.83 50.39
CA HIS A 733 25.15 -24.36 51.58
C HIS A 733 24.67 -22.98 52.10
N MET A 734 23.70 -22.38 51.43
CA MET A 734 23.14 -21.07 51.76
C MET A 734 22.02 -21.21 52.83
N ASP A 735 22.02 -20.30 53.79
CA ASP A 735 20.99 -20.22 54.82
C ASP A 735 19.78 -19.40 54.33
N ALA A 736 18.57 -19.85 54.57
CA ALA A 736 17.39 -19.10 54.18
C ALA A 736 17.26 -17.75 54.88
N SER A 737 17.88 -17.60 56.08
CA SER A 737 17.88 -16.32 56.79
C SER A 737 18.65 -15.18 56.08
N GLU A 738 19.54 -15.51 55.13
CA GLU A 738 20.29 -14.56 54.32
C GLU A 738 19.47 -14.07 53.12
N ILE A 739 18.38 -14.75 52.78
CA ILE A 739 17.57 -14.48 51.58
C ILE A 739 16.54 -13.38 51.88
N LEU A 740 16.40 -12.45 50.94
CA LEU A 740 15.36 -11.44 50.93
C LEU A 740 14.10 -11.97 50.22
N TYR A 741 14.28 -12.43 48.98
CA TYR A 741 13.25 -13.11 48.21
C TYR A 741 13.85 -14.12 47.21
N VAL A 742 13.00 -15.04 46.75
CA VAL A 742 13.30 -16.01 45.68
C VAL A 742 12.30 -15.83 44.58
N ASP A 743 12.80 -15.57 43.35
CA ASP A 743 12.01 -15.54 42.14
C ASP A 743 12.16 -16.85 41.39
N VAL A 744 11.04 -17.45 40.99
CA VAL A 744 10.99 -18.61 40.12
C VAL A 744 10.41 -18.18 38.80
N LEU A 745 11.21 -18.30 37.76
CA LEU A 745 10.86 -17.93 36.37
C LEU A 745 10.61 -19.18 35.56
N ARG A 746 9.50 -19.15 34.78
CA ARG A 746 9.09 -20.26 33.90
C ARG A 746 8.70 -19.72 32.54
N GLY A 747 8.82 -20.57 31.51
CA GLY A 747 8.35 -20.22 30.18
C GLY A 747 8.93 -18.88 29.69
N ILE A 748 8.06 -17.91 29.43
CA ILE A 748 8.43 -16.58 28.88
C ILE A 748 9.38 -15.84 29.83
N GLU A 749 9.12 -15.80 31.13
CA GLU A 749 9.96 -15.09 32.10
C GLU A 749 11.36 -15.69 32.23
N ALA A 750 11.47 -17.04 32.17
CA ALA A 750 12.77 -17.71 32.19
C ALA A 750 13.53 -17.52 30.87
N SER A 751 12.85 -17.12 29.86
CA SER A 751 13.35 -17.01 28.51
C SER A 751 14.39 -15.91 28.31
N ILE A 752 14.39 -14.89 29.11
CA ILE A 752 15.41 -13.85 29.09
C ILE A 752 16.82 -14.36 29.42
N TYR A 753 16.91 -15.55 30.03
CA TYR A 753 18.19 -16.23 30.34
C TYR A 753 18.63 -17.19 29.21
N GLY A 754 18.06 -17.08 28.02
CA GLY A 754 18.42 -17.85 26.83
C GLY A 754 18.06 -19.35 26.94
N LEU A 755 18.69 -20.18 26.10
CA LEU A 755 18.50 -21.64 26.10
C LEU A 755 18.76 -22.29 27.45
N ARG A 756 19.66 -21.73 28.21
CA ARG A 756 20.01 -22.23 29.54
C ARG A 756 18.87 -22.08 30.56
N GLY A 757 17.96 -21.09 30.35
CA GLY A 757 16.74 -20.93 31.15
C GLY A 757 15.61 -21.93 30.82
N PHE A 758 15.79 -22.83 29.81
CA PHE A 758 14.76 -23.77 29.40
C PHE A 758 14.19 -24.64 30.52
N ASN A 759 15.03 -25.05 31.48
CA ASN A 759 14.60 -25.80 32.66
C ASN A 759 14.03 -24.90 33.77
N GLY A 760 13.85 -23.61 33.48
CA GLY A 760 13.47 -22.56 34.43
C GLY A 760 14.69 -21.91 35.07
N VAL A 761 14.44 -20.78 35.73
CA VAL A 761 15.48 -20.01 36.43
C VAL A 761 15.01 -19.69 37.83
N ILE A 762 15.90 -19.81 38.78
CA ILE A 762 15.68 -19.44 40.17
C ILE A 762 16.64 -18.29 40.50
N VAL A 763 16.10 -17.11 40.80
CA VAL A 763 16.85 -15.92 41.17
C VAL A 763 16.66 -15.64 42.65
N ILE A 764 17.77 -15.51 43.37
CA ILE A 764 17.78 -15.24 44.82
C ILE A 764 18.36 -13.84 45.03
N ALA A 765 17.62 -12.98 45.68
CA ALA A 765 18.13 -11.72 46.22
C ALA A 765 18.44 -11.91 47.69
N THR A 766 19.66 -11.53 48.10
CA THR A 766 20.05 -11.60 49.51
C THR A 766 19.76 -10.31 50.26
N LYS A 767 19.58 -10.39 51.57
CA LYS A 767 19.44 -9.22 52.47
C LYS A 767 20.63 -8.28 52.41
N SER A 768 21.81 -8.76 51.97
CA SER A 768 23.00 -7.94 51.77
C SER A 768 22.79 -6.83 50.72
N GLN A 769 21.84 -7.04 49.74
CA GLN A 769 21.50 -6.01 48.76
C GLN A 769 20.80 -4.78 49.37
N LEU A 770 20.11 -4.93 50.50
CA LEU A 770 19.51 -3.78 51.19
C LEU A 770 20.54 -2.74 51.61
N PHE A 771 21.81 -3.14 51.74
CA PHE A 771 22.92 -2.33 52.27
C PHE A 771 23.95 -1.93 51.19
N LYS A 772 23.90 -2.49 49.98
CA LYS A 772 24.81 -2.20 48.87
C LYS A 772 24.26 -1.07 47.98
N GLY A 773 25.06 -0.04 47.79
CA GLY A 773 24.81 0.95 46.71
C GLY A 773 25.32 0.40 45.37
N ASN A 774 24.51 0.42 44.34
CA ASN A 774 24.75 -0.06 42.96
C ASN A 774 24.94 -1.57 42.82
N VAL A 775 23.88 -2.25 42.43
CA VAL A 775 23.93 -3.59 41.82
C VAL A 775 24.42 -3.44 40.39
N GLN A 776 25.65 -3.84 40.10
CA GLN A 776 26.09 -4.03 38.70
C GLN A 776 25.50 -5.35 38.21
N ASN A 777 24.48 -5.24 37.32
CA ASN A 777 23.93 -6.41 36.65
C ASN A 777 24.91 -6.91 35.59
N ASN A 778 25.61 -7.99 35.84
CA ASN A 778 26.28 -8.77 34.81
C ASN A 778 25.23 -9.67 34.13
N VAL A 779 24.38 -9.05 33.33
CA VAL A 779 23.39 -9.76 32.55
C VAL A 779 23.97 -9.99 31.16
N PRO A 780 23.74 -11.15 30.52
CA PRO A 780 24.03 -11.32 29.10
C PRO A 780 23.29 -10.24 28.30
N GLU A 781 24.02 -9.55 27.47
CA GLU A 781 23.47 -8.48 26.63
C GLU A 781 22.65 -9.13 25.51
N TYR A 782 21.33 -9.27 25.73
CA TYR A 782 20.40 -9.66 24.66
C TYR A 782 20.14 -8.45 23.80
N SER A 783 20.19 -8.63 22.52
CA SER A 783 19.62 -7.69 21.57
C SER A 783 18.18 -8.09 21.32
N GLU A 784 17.24 -7.40 21.97
CA GLU A 784 15.84 -7.47 21.59
C GLU A 784 15.70 -6.79 20.23
N THR A 785 15.18 -7.50 19.26
CA THR A 785 15.00 -6.98 17.91
C THR A 785 13.57 -7.26 17.47
N LEU A 786 12.81 -6.20 17.25
CA LEU A 786 11.52 -6.30 16.58
C LEU A 786 11.77 -6.57 15.11
N ILE A 787 11.43 -7.76 14.64
CA ILE A 787 11.55 -8.11 13.23
C ILE A 787 10.20 -7.85 12.55
N PRO A 788 10.18 -7.05 11.45
CA PRO A 788 8.96 -6.82 10.71
C PRO A 788 8.42 -8.13 10.14
N GLY A 789 7.36 -8.62 10.73
CA GLY A 789 6.63 -9.79 10.29
C GLY A 789 5.50 -9.44 9.33
N PHE A 790 4.68 -10.45 9.04
CA PHE A 790 3.48 -10.24 8.24
C PHE A 790 2.37 -9.63 9.09
N TYR A 791 1.64 -8.70 8.49
CA TYR A 791 0.48 -8.08 9.11
C TYR A 791 -0.55 -9.13 9.52
N ARG A 792 -0.92 -9.13 10.82
CA ARG A 792 -1.97 -9.99 11.34
C ARG A 792 -3.34 -9.44 10.96
N ARG A 793 -4.06 -10.18 10.16
CA ARG A 793 -5.39 -9.83 9.66
C ARG A 793 -6.35 -9.54 10.83
N ARG A 794 -6.99 -8.37 10.78
CA ARG A 794 -8.09 -7.99 11.68
C ARG A 794 -9.40 -8.06 10.92
N GLU A 795 -10.47 -8.38 11.62
CA GLU A 795 -11.82 -8.37 11.08
C GLU A 795 -12.54 -7.09 11.50
N PHE A 796 -13.34 -6.55 10.58
CA PHE A 796 -14.20 -5.42 10.87
C PHE A 796 -15.36 -5.89 11.76
N PHE A 797 -15.49 -5.27 12.92
CA PHE A 797 -16.59 -5.56 13.83
C PHE A 797 -17.84 -4.80 13.40
N SER A 798 -18.94 -5.52 13.15
CA SER A 798 -20.26 -4.97 12.93
C SER A 798 -21.20 -5.48 14.03
N PRO A 799 -21.80 -4.60 14.84
CA PRO A 799 -22.75 -5.01 15.87
C PRO A 799 -23.93 -5.76 15.27
N ASP A 800 -24.39 -6.76 16.00
CA ASP A 800 -25.62 -7.51 15.72
C ASP A 800 -26.70 -7.10 16.73
N TYR A 801 -27.74 -6.43 16.28
CA TYR A 801 -28.85 -5.94 17.08
C TYR A 801 -30.05 -6.88 17.06
N SER A 802 -29.94 -8.11 16.52
CA SER A 802 -31.02 -9.11 16.56
C SER A 802 -31.32 -9.63 17.99
N PHE A 803 -30.40 -9.46 18.94
CA PHE A 803 -30.51 -9.87 20.32
C PHE A 803 -30.18 -8.69 21.24
N GLU A 804 -30.98 -8.49 22.31
CA GLU A 804 -30.64 -7.50 23.33
C GLU A 804 -29.41 -7.95 24.13
N ARG A 805 -28.39 -7.09 24.19
CA ARG A 805 -27.18 -7.28 24.99
C ARG A 805 -26.95 -6.05 25.88
N PRO A 806 -26.32 -6.23 27.07
CA PRO A 806 -26.06 -5.11 27.99
C PRO A 806 -25.21 -3.99 27.36
N ASP A 807 -24.29 -4.32 26.48
CA ASP A 807 -23.42 -3.39 25.75
C ASP A 807 -24.16 -2.58 24.69
N GLN A 808 -25.35 -3.01 24.27
CA GLN A 808 -26.20 -2.31 23.30
C GLN A 808 -26.91 -1.07 23.86
N LYS A 809 -26.83 -0.81 25.16
CA LYS A 809 -27.29 0.44 25.77
C LYS A 809 -26.44 1.64 25.34
N ARG A 810 -25.25 1.38 24.82
CA ARG A 810 -24.33 2.37 24.27
C ARG A 810 -24.84 2.89 22.92
N LEU A 811 -24.72 4.22 22.70
CA LEU A 811 -25.03 4.82 21.42
C LEU A 811 -23.98 4.41 20.35
N ASP A 812 -24.48 4.01 19.19
CA ASP A 812 -23.67 3.59 18.05
C ASP A 812 -23.56 4.68 16.99
N TYR A 813 -22.54 5.49 17.09
CA TYR A 813 -22.24 6.58 16.14
C TYR A 813 -21.13 6.23 15.15
N ARG A 814 -21.05 4.95 14.69
CA ARG A 814 -20.05 4.54 13.71
C ARG A 814 -20.15 5.37 12.43
N THR A 815 -19.00 5.85 11.95
CA THR A 815 -18.88 6.54 10.67
C THR A 815 -18.77 5.58 9.49
N THR A 816 -18.20 4.38 9.71
CA THR A 816 -18.26 3.22 8.81
C THR A 816 -19.22 2.21 9.40
N LEU A 817 -20.40 2.03 8.79
CA LEU A 817 -21.39 1.06 9.26
C LEU A 817 -20.93 -0.37 9.00
N PHE A 818 -20.36 -0.60 7.81
CA PHE A 818 -19.94 -1.93 7.41
C PHE A 818 -18.77 -1.87 6.42
N TRP A 819 -17.86 -2.82 6.56
CA TRP A 819 -16.75 -3.05 5.66
C TRP A 819 -16.61 -4.54 5.38
N LYS A 820 -16.62 -4.91 4.10
CA LYS A 820 -16.38 -6.29 3.65
C LYS A 820 -15.37 -6.31 2.51
N PRO A 821 -14.11 -6.63 2.80
CA PRO A 821 -13.04 -6.60 1.80
C PRO A 821 -13.08 -7.76 0.80
N ASN A 822 -13.70 -8.88 1.16
CA ASN A 822 -13.68 -10.10 0.34
C ASN A 822 -15.10 -10.57 0.05
N ILE A 823 -15.61 -10.20 -1.13
CA ILE A 823 -16.87 -10.65 -1.67
C ILE A 823 -16.56 -11.40 -2.96
N LYS A 824 -16.78 -12.73 -2.95
CA LYS A 824 -16.56 -13.58 -4.11
C LYS A 824 -17.88 -13.86 -4.78
N ILE A 825 -18.08 -13.32 -5.99
CA ILE A 825 -19.24 -13.65 -6.83
C ILE A 825 -18.86 -14.85 -7.69
N GLU A 826 -19.61 -15.95 -7.53
CA GLU A 826 -19.43 -17.23 -8.23
C GLU A 826 -20.64 -17.51 -9.14
N ASP A 827 -20.82 -18.77 -9.60
CA ASP A 827 -21.94 -19.18 -10.45
C ASP A 827 -23.30 -19.14 -9.75
N SER A 828 -23.30 -19.34 -8.43
CA SER A 828 -24.51 -19.25 -7.62
C SER A 828 -24.76 -17.80 -7.20
N ARG A 829 -26.03 -17.45 -6.98
CA ARG A 829 -26.39 -16.15 -6.42
C ARG A 829 -25.62 -15.92 -5.12
N GLN A 830 -24.91 -14.80 -5.06
CA GLN A 830 -24.19 -14.37 -3.84
C GLN A 830 -25.21 -14.27 -2.69
N PRO A 831 -24.93 -14.85 -1.51
CA PRO A 831 -25.76 -14.60 -0.35
C PRO A 831 -25.83 -13.10 -0.04
N PRO A 832 -27.02 -12.58 0.28
CA PRO A 832 -27.17 -11.18 0.59
C PRO A 832 -26.29 -10.78 1.78
N ILE A 833 -25.67 -9.61 1.69
CA ILE A 833 -24.83 -9.04 2.74
C ILE A 833 -25.75 -8.37 3.77
N ARG A 834 -25.62 -8.73 5.04
CA ARG A 834 -26.44 -8.19 6.11
C ARG A 834 -25.58 -7.44 7.12
N PHE A 835 -26.07 -6.31 7.57
CA PHE A 835 -25.50 -5.51 8.64
C PHE A 835 -26.60 -4.65 9.27
N TYR A 836 -26.28 -3.98 10.36
CA TYR A 836 -27.24 -3.11 11.04
C TYR A 836 -26.82 -1.64 10.91
N THR A 837 -27.80 -0.77 10.81
CA THR A 837 -27.60 0.68 10.97
C THR A 837 -27.13 0.99 12.40
N GLY A 838 -26.57 2.16 12.59
CA GLY A 838 -26.28 2.70 13.93
C GLY A 838 -27.34 3.72 14.38
N ASP A 839 -27.01 4.52 15.38
CA ASP A 839 -27.84 5.62 15.86
C ASP A 839 -27.59 6.92 15.07
N THR A 840 -26.70 6.91 14.08
CA THR A 840 -26.46 8.04 13.20
C THR A 840 -27.53 8.10 12.11
N THR A 841 -28.23 9.24 12.00
CA THR A 841 -29.22 9.49 10.95
C THR A 841 -28.60 10.20 9.73
N GLY A 842 -29.25 10.11 8.57
CA GLY A 842 -28.87 10.73 7.31
C GLY A 842 -28.64 9.75 6.18
N THR A 843 -28.08 10.24 5.07
CA THR A 843 -27.75 9.42 3.88
C THR A 843 -26.52 8.56 4.11
N PHE A 844 -26.62 7.31 3.73
CA PHE A 844 -25.49 6.37 3.70
C PHE A 844 -25.18 5.95 2.28
N LEU A 845 -23.90 5.86 1.97
CA LEU A 845 -23.39 5.41 0.69
C LEU A 845 -22.83 3.99 0.82
N VAL A 846 -23.33 3.11 -0.02
CA VAL A 846 -22.77 1.78 -0.29
C VAL A 846 -21.91 1.90 -1.53
N LYS A 847 -20.62 1.58 -1.42
CA LYS A 847 -19.67 1.58 -2.51
C LYS A 847 -19.07 0.18 -2.68
N VAL A 848 -19.11 -0.32 -3.91
CA VAL A 848 -18.54 -1.62 -4.26
C VAL A 848 -17.53 -1.42 -5.38
N GLU A 849 -16.33 -1.99 -5.21
CA GLU A 849 -15.27 -1.99 -6.21
C GLU A 849 -14.73 -3.40 -6.37
N GLY A 850 -14.29 -3.76 -7.56
CA GLY A 850 -13.70 -5.09 -7.77
C GLY A 850 -13.29 -5.40 -9.19
N ILE A 851 -12.83 -6.63 -9.36
CA ILE A 851 -12.30 -7.16 -10.62
C ILE A 851 -12.92 -8.52 -10.89
N THR A 852 -13.38 -8.71 -12.11
CA THR A 852 -13.90 -10.02 -12.57
C THR A 852 -12.75 -10.98 -12.88
N ARG A 853 -13.04 -12.28 -12.95
CA ARG A 853 -12.01 -13.30 -13.25
C ARG A 853 -11.37 -13.16 -14.63
N ASP A 854 -12.06 -12.52 -15.57
CA ASP A 854 -11.54 -12.22 -16.90
C ASP A 854 -10.76 -10.90 -16.97
N GLY A 855 -10.59 -10.19 -15.83
CA GLY A 855 -9.76 -9.00 -15.70
C GLY A 855 -10.48 -7.69 -15.95
N ARG A 856 -11.80 -7.68 -16.12
CA ARG A 856 -12.59 -6.46 -16.25
C ARG A 856 -12.81 -5.80 -14.89
N VAL A 857 -12.69 -4.48 -14.84
CA VAL A 857 -12.79 -3.67 -13.63
C VAL A 857 -14.22 -3.13 -13.48
N ALA A 858 -14.78 -3.24 -12.29
CA ALA A 858 -16.15 -2.80 -12.00
C ALA A 858 -16.23 -1.95 -10.73
N MET A 859 -17.16 -1.00 -10.76
CA MET A 859 -17.52 -0.14 -9.63
C MET A 859 -19.02 0.10 -9.63
N GLY A 860 -19.65 0.02 -8.46
CA GLY A 860 -21.08 0.29 -8.25
C GLY A 860 -21.31 1.08 -6.97
N GLN A 861 -22.37 1.86 -6.94
CA GLN A 861 -22.78 2.68 -5.80
C GLN A 861 -24.30 2.63 -5.59
N TYR A 862 -24.70 2.75 -4.34
CA TYR A 862 -26.10 2.83 -3.93
C TYR A 862 -26.23 3.67 -2.65
N THR A 863 -27.32 4.40 -2.50
CA THR A 863 -27.60 5.18 -1.30
C THR A 863 -28.89 4.78 -0.64
N PHE A 864 -28.92 4.83 0.69
CA PHE A 864 -30.12 4.67 1.50
C PHE A 864 -30.14 5.70 2.64
N GLU A 865 -31.31 5.94 3.23
CA GLU A 865 -31.52 6.90 4.31
C GLU A 865 -31.73 6.18 5.64
N VAL A 866 -31.21 6.76 6.72
CA VAL A 866 -31.52 6.37 8.09
C VAL A 866 -32.23 7.54 8.76
N SER A 867 -33.45 7.32 9.25
CA SER A 867 -34.26 8.35 9.91
C SER A 867 -34.87 7.80 11.21
N ASN A 868 -35.16 8.70 12.15
CA ASN A 868 -35.82 8.34 13.42
C ASN A 868 -37.28 7.95 13.20
#